data_7944b9ddd05eed5349b6d834f7129924
#
_entry.id   7944b9ddd05eed5349b6d834f7129924
#
_cell.length_a   1.000
_cell.length_b   1.000
_cell.length_c   1.000
_cell.angle_alpha   90.00
_cell.angle_beta   90.00
_cell.angle_gamma   90.00
#
_symmetry.space_group_name_H-M   'P 1'
#
loop_
_entity.id
_entity.type
_entity.pdbx_description
1 polymer ?
#
loop_
_entity_poly.entity_id
_entity_poly.type
_entity_poly.pdbx_seq_one_letter_code
_entity_poly.pdbx_strand_id
1 'polypeptide(L)'
;VQGFLRSLAGLLVILHFILPAIALSQVDTLRYVSTAAQDSNDAGVRFERNLNTYLWNFKADFSSRDSIFIADIHERYSSSFIQQDQNSLRDEHNLWLNASRRVSSLLDLDLEASTFTLSDNQSLDVSNAALNTGLVGVTVRALPYVFVSPLVGFRVDRQQDQTDQGWNYKLSSELDTVDIDGYQTLASIRLNVSNLSPRYFRSNGAQLFFAKDFLEGSFDSLRFQWSNNRWDFYIPADSVMQKEFGVKYNIRSRVDEIYNVSNTLHYAVGKQLSAVVQTLVETRTISNAFRYKSLLEPTLIPYDVVVQEQRLEGGVDLNYRDAANVFASVGIRSSERDERHILQKITGVDKDIQENASEEETQLDNDARRTTLRGIFSMPVSSNDFVSFESSAGILRYDTPDSTNTDDRDELLITLSGRESHRWNEYFEIAFTAEATLTHVVYLFADRSANNNWNRIFRLAPELTYTPAPALRSTNTFEVLANYTVFDYETIVPTVQSYSYRQFAFLDSTSYDMTSHVGVDFLLHLRLYERGQLEWKAFAERPQQYFEEVTFSPAVRYTIEEKLICAAGFRSFVQNRYLYDGAARVADGNFFSYGPTTSIVLIVPPGWKLEIQGWKEFQRETNQPIRSVSNIMMSAKANF
;
A
#
# COMPACT_ATOMS: atom_id res chain seq x y z
N VAL A 1 7.36 -29.80 -1.16
CA VAL A 1 6.55 -30.27 -0.02
C VAL A 1 7.44 -31.02 1.01
N GLN A 2 8.30 -31.97 0.59
CA GLN A 2 9.20 -32.67 1.53
C GLN A 2 10.29 -31.78 2.14
N GLY A 3 10.76 -30.73 1.44
CA GLY A 3 11.71 -29.75 1.97
C GLY A 3 11.06 -28.83 3.01
N PHE A 4 9.82 -28.43 2.78
CA PHE A 4 9.05 -27.56 3.67
C PHE A 4 8.72 -28.23 5.01
N LEU A 5 8.32 -29.51 4.98
CA LEU A 5 8.04 -30.28 6.21
C LEU A 5 9.29 -30.49 7.07
N ARG A 6 10.48 -30.60 6.45
CA ARG A 6 11.76 -30.69 7.20
C ARG A 6 12.16 -29.36 7.84
N SER A 7 11.89 -28.23 7.17
CA SER A 7 12.13 -26.88 7.74
C SER A 7 11.16 -26.57 8.88
N LEU A 8 9.89 -26.95 8.75
CA LEU A 8 8.89 -26.78 9.80
C LEU A 8 9.18 -27.64 11.04
N ALA A 9 9.64 -28.88 10.83
CA ALA A 9 10.06 -29.75 11.92
C ALA A 9 11.31 -29.24 12.63
N GLY A 10 12.27 -28.64 11.90
CA GLY A 10 13.45 -27.98 12.46
C GLY A 10 13.08 -26.76 13.30
N LEU A 11 12.14 -25.94 12.83
CA LEU A 11 11.65 -24.75 13.55
C LEU A 11 10.90 -25.14 14.83
N LEU A 12 10.07 -26.18 14.80
CA LEU A 12 9.36 -26.69 15.96
C LEU A 12 10.31 -27.28 17.03
N VAL A 13 11.41 -27.91 16.62
CA VAL A 13 12.43 -28.40 17.54
C VAL A 13 13.21 -27.25 18.19
N ILE A 14 13.54 -26.20 17.45
CA ILE A 14 14.18 -24.98 17.99
C ILE A 14 13.24 -24.26 18.97
N LEU A 15 11.97 -24.14 18.66
CA LEU A 15 10.96 -23.58 19.58
C LEU A 15 10.83 -24.40 20.88
N HIS A 16 10.95 -25.71 20.82
CA HIS A 16 10.83 -26.58 22.01
C HIS A 16 12.02 -26.47 22.99
N PHE A 17 13.20 -26.05 22.51
CA PHE A 17 14.38 -25.82 23.35
C PHE A 17 14.49 -24.39 23.90
N ILE A 18 13.78 -23.41 23.32
CA ILE A 18 13.82 -21.99 23.73
C ILE A 18 12.74 -21.66 24.77
N LEU A 19 11.59 -22.33 24.73
CA LEU A 19 10.41 -22.04 25.58
C LEU A 19 10.60 -22.23 27.11
N PRO A 20 11.47 -23.11 27.65
CA PRO A 20 11.63 -23.21 29.12
C PRO A 20 12.43 -22.08 29.76
N ALA A 21 13.17 -21.27 28.98
CA ALA A 21 14.06 -20.22 29.52
C ALA A 21 13.39 -18.84 29.73
N ILE A 22 12.14 -18.69 29.32
CA ILE A 22 11.45 -17.37 29.28
C ILE A 22 10.57 -17.09 30.51
N ALA A 23 10.47 -18.00 31.46
CA ALA A 23 9.51 -17.93 32.57
C ALA A 23 10.04 -17.26 33.86
N LEU A 24 11.02 -16.39 33.85
CA LEU A 24 11.40 -15.58 35.03
C LEU A 24 12.33 -14.42 34.65
N SER A 25 11.78 -13.21 34.51
CA SER A 25 12.29 -12.00 35.14
C SER A 25 11.59 -10.73 34.60
N GLN A 26 10.82 -10.12 35.46
CA GLN A 26 10.51 -8.69 35.34
C GLN A 26 11.69 -7.92 35.96
N VAL A 27 12.29 -6.96 35.27
CA VAL A 27 12.81 -5.67 35.80
C VAL A 27 13.25 -4.75 34.65
N ASP A 28 12.63 -3.56 34.64
CA ASP A 28 13.02 -2.21 34.20
C ASP A 28 13.91 -1.93 32.97
N THR A 29 13.24 -1.35 32.03
CA THR A 29 13.47 -0.16 31.16
C THR A 29 14.90 0.31 30.87
N LEU A 30 15.31 0.11 29.63
CA LEU A 30 16.07 1.08 28.86
C LEU A 30 15.45 1.18 27.45
N ARG A 31 14.91 2.34 27.15
CA ARG A 31 14.22 2.65 25.91
C ARG A 31 15.21 2.75 24.76
N TYR A 32 15.21 1.78 23.86
CA TYR A 32 15.64 1.99 22.50
C TYR A 32 14.51 2.66 21.74
N VAL A 33 14.73 3.86 21.22
CA VAL A 33 13.87 4.44 20.20
C VAL A 33 14.28 3.87 18.84
N SER A 34 13.97 2.59 18.61
CA SER A 34 13.63 2.15 17.27
C SER A 34 12.17 2.56 17.08
N THR A 35 11.81 3.09 15.92
CA THR A 35 10.43 3.32 15.49
C THR A 35 9.52 2.28 16.12
N ALA A 36 8.56 2.73 16.93
CA ALA A 36 7.71 1.92 17.79
C ALA A 36 7.15 0.69 17.06
N ALA A 37 7.91 -0.39 17.04
CA ALA A 37 7.38 -1.72 16.91
C ALA A 37 6.77 -2.05 18.26
N GLN A 38 5.46 -2.15 18.32
CA GLN A 38 4.79 -2.74 19.46
C GLN A 38 5.50 -4.05 19.82
N ASP A 39 5.90 -4.22 21.08
CA ASP A 39 6.49 -5.44 21.65
C ASP A 39 5.44 -6.59 21.66
N SER A 40 4.90 -6.95 20.53
CA SER A 40 3.98 -8.08 20.38
C SER A 40 4.63 -9.11 19.47
N ASN A 41 5.09 -10.20 20.03
CA ASN A 41 5.46 -11.38 19.28
C ASN A 41 4.21 -11.93 18.59
N ASP A 42 4.21 -11.97 17.28
CA ASP A 42 3.09 -12.49 16.51
C ASP A 42 3.56 -13.44 15.40
N ALA A 43 2.77 -14.46 15.19
CA ALA A 43 2.93 -15.34 14.04
C ALA A 43 1.58 -15.59 13.38
N GLY A 44 1.56 -15.61 12.07
CA GLY A 44 0.34 -15.83 11.32
C GLY A 44 0.59 -16.59 10.03
N VAL A 45 -0.32 -17.51 9.72
CA VAL A 45 -0.38 -18.18 8.43
C VAL A 45 -1.76 -17.96 7.81
N ARG A 46 -1.80 -17.69 6.53
CA ARG A 46 -3.02 -17.60 5.74
C ARG A 46 -2.88 -18.46 4.50
N PHE A 47 -3.88 -19.26 4.27
CA PHE A 47 -4.06 -19.99 3.03
C PHE A 47 -5.40 -19.60 2.42
N GLU A 48 -5.42 -19.36 1.13
CA GLU A 48 -6.63 -19.04 0.38
C GLU A 48 -6.62 -19.80 -0.94
N ARG A 49 -7.73 -20.45 -1.23
CA ARG A 49 -8.03 -20.98 -2.55
C ARG A 49 -9.27 -20.25 -3.07
N ASN A 50 -9.10 -19.54 -4.17
CA ASN A 50 -10.18 -18.86 -4.87
C ASN A 50 -10.12 -19.25 -6.35
N LEU A 51 -11.13 -19.95 -6.83
CA LEU A 51 -11.15 -20.53 -8.18
C LEU A 51 -9.93 -21.43 -8.43
N ASN A 52 -9.07 -20.99 -9.33
CA ASN A 52 -7.85 -21.68 -9.74
C ASN A 52 -6.60 -21.11 -9.06
N THR A 53 -6.77 -20.11 -8.20
CA THR A 53 -5.67 -19.41 -7.53
C THR A 53 -5.53 -19.91 -6.11
N TYR A 54 -4.31 -20.27 -5.73
CA TYR A 54 -3.92 -20.67 -4.39
C TYR A 54 -2.91 -19.67 -3.86
N LEU A 55 -3.21 -19.08 -2.71
CA LEU A 55 -2.36 -18.11 -2.04
C LEU A 55 -1.93 -18.63 -0.68
N TRP A 56 -0.65 -18.54 -0.39
CA TRP A 56 -0.07 -18.83 0.91
C TRP A 56 0.66 -17.61 1.41
N ASN A 57 0.39 -17.23 2.64
CA ASN A 57 1.13 -16.17 3.31
C ASN A 57 1.50 -16.67 4.70
N PHE A 58 2.75 -16.49 5.05
CA PHE A 58 3.25 -16.70 6.40
C PHE A 58 3.96 -15.43 6.87
N LYS A 59 3.70 -15.07 8.12
CA LYS A 59 4.32 -13.94 8.80
C LYS A 59 4.71 -14.40 10.19
N ALA A 60 5.94 -14.09 10.63
CA ALA A 60 6.34 -14.23 12.01
C ALA A 60 7.21 -13.03 12.41
N ASP A 61 6.84 -12.39 13.51
CA ASP A 61 7.62 -11.36 14.17
C ASP A 61 7.88 -11.83 15.59
N PHE A 62 9.14 -12.00 15.92
CA PHE A 62 9.59 -12.37 17.23
C PHE A 62 10.62 -11.38 17.74
N SER A 63 10.42 -10.83 18.92
CA SER A 63 11.38 -9.98 19.60
C SER A 63 11.52 -10.47 21.05
N SER A 64 12.73 -10.72 21.46
CA SER A 64 13.09 -11.07 22.84
C SER A 64 14.14 -10.09 23.33
N ARG A 65 13.87 -9.44 24.44
CA ARG A 65 14.76 -8.44 25.03
C ARG A 65 14.92 -8.69 26.51
N ASP A 66 16.11 -9.05 26.89
CA ASP A 66 16.51 -9.05 28.29
C ASP A 66 17.75 -8.13 28.51
N SER A 67 18.25 -8.08 29.73
CA SER A 67 19.40 -7.24 30.08
C SER A 67 20.72 -7.65 29.40
N ILE A 68 20.81 -8.88 28.87
CA ILE A 68 22.04 -9.47 28.33
C ILE A 68 21.89 -9.81 26.84
N PHE A 69 20.69 -10.18 26.40
CA PHE A 69 20.45 -10.69 25.07
C PHE A 69 19.24 -10.04 24.41
N ILE A 70 19.42 -9.61 23.17
CA ILE A 70 18.35 -9.09 22.30
C ILE A 70 18.34 -9.98 21.06
N ALA A 71 17.16 -10.43 20.65
CA ALA A 71 16.98 -11.14 19.39
C ALA A 71 15.69 -10.69 18.72
N ASP A 72 15.80 -10.32 17.47
CA ASP A 72 14.67 -9.96 16.61
C ASP A 72 14.70 -10.88 15.39
N ILE A 73 13.55 -11.47 15.08
CA ILE A 73 13.35 -12.33 13.91
C ILE A 73 12.11 -11.86 13.19
N HIS A 74 12.24 -11.54 11.91
CA HIS A 74 11.13 -11.20 11.04
C HIS A 74 11.12 -12.13 9.85
N GLU A 75 10.02 -12.82 9.65
CA GLU A 75 9.84 -13.71 8.52
C GLU A 75 8.57 -13.37 7.75
N ARG A 76 8.68 -13.36 6.44
CA ARG A 76 7.59 -13.16 5.49
C ARG A 76 7.75 -14.16 4.36
N TYR A 77 6.73 -14.92 4.14
CA TYR A 77 6.64 -15.80 2.99
C TYR A 77 5.31 -15.59 2.30
N SER A 78 5.33 -15.44 1.00
CA SER A 78 4.15 -15.42 0.16
C SER A 78 4.34 -16.33 -1.05
N SER A 79 3.29 -17.07 -1.38
CA SER A 79 3.27 -17.94 -2.54
C SER A 79 1.94 -17.79 -3.26
N SER A 80 1.97 -17.65 -4.58
CA SER A 80 0.79 -17.70 -5.42
C SER A 80 0.96 -18.77 -6.48
N PHE A 81 -0.04 -19.64 -6.58
CA PHE A 81 -0.12 -20.65 -7.62
C PHE A 81 -1.43 -20.50 -8.37
N ILE A 82 -1.36 -20.34 -9.68
CA ILE A 82 -2.52 -20.24 -10.56
C ILE A 82 -2.54 -21.47 -11.45
N GLN A 83 -3.59 -22.27 -11.32
CA GLN A 83 -3.79 -23.46 -12.11
C GLN A 83 -4.47 -23.10 -13.44
N GLN A 84 -3.72 -23.23 -14.53
CA GLN A 84 -4.16 -23.01 -15.92
C GLN A 84 -3.53 -24.08 -16.81
N ASP A 85 -3.71 -23.98 -18.14
CA ASP A 85 -3.03 -24.86 -19.10
C ASP A 85 -1.51 -24.82 -18.94
N GLN A 86 -0.98 -23.63 -18.65
CA GLN A 86 0.37 -23.44 -18.12
C GLN A 86 0.27 -22.93 -16.69
N ASN A 87 0.67 -23.76 -15.74
CA ASN A 87 0.63 -23.39 -14.33
C ASN A 87 1.62 -22.26 -14.05
N SER A 88 1.16 -21.31 -13.26
CA SER A 88 1.94 -20.17 -12.82
C SER A 88 2.22 -20.28 -11.32
N LEU A 89 3.49 -20.15 -10.95
CA LEU A 89 3.96 -20.17 -9.58
C LEU A 89 4.85 -18.96 -9.32
N ARG A 90 4.54 -18.22 -8.27
CA ARG A 90 5.41 -17.18 -7.74
C ARG A 90 5.56 -17.36 -6.24
N ASP A 91 6.81 -17.52 -5.80
CA ASP A 91 7.19 -17.63 -4.40
C ASP A 91 8.11 -16.47 -4.03
N GLU A 92 7.83 -15.85 -2.90
CA GLU A 92 8.65 -14.81 -2.31
C GLU A 92 8.88 -15.12 -0.84
N HIS A 93 10.14 -15.13 -0.40
CA HIS A 93 10.53 -15.37 0.98
C HIS A 93 11.51 -14.30 1.45
N ASN A 94 11.26 -13.74 2.60
CA ASN A 94 12.11 -12.75 3.25
C ASN A 94 12.24 -13.09 4.73
N LEU A 95 13.46 -13.42 5.16
CA LEU A 95 13.83 -13.66 6.56
C LEU A 95 14.91 -12.67 6.96
N TRP A 96 14.70 -12.00 8.07
CA TRP A 96 15.70 -11.17 8.72
C TRP A 96 15.83 -11.59 10.20
N LEU A 97 17.06 -11.73 10.64
CA LEU A 97 17.45 -12.07 11.99
C LEU A 97 18.48 -11.07 12.48
N ASN A 98 18.28 -10.54 13.66
CA ASN A 98 19.24 -9.76 14.40
C ASN A 98 19.37 -10.32 15.81
N ALA A 99 20.60 -10.51 16.27
CA ALA A 99 20.87 -10.95 17.63
C ALA A 99 22.03 -10.14 18.21
N SER A 100 21.87 -9.66 19.42
CA SER A 100 22.87 -8.88 20.14
C SER A 100 23.04 -9.42 21.54
N ARG A 101 24.28 -9.62 21.97
CA ARG A 101 24.62 -10.09 23.31
C ARG A 101 25.54 -9.11 24.01
N ARG A 102 25.10 -8.61 25.16
CA ARG A 102 25.90 -7.75 26.01
C ARG A 102 27.06 -8.53 26.63
N VAL A 103 28.29 -8.06 26.36
CA VAL A 103 29.52 -8.64 26.92
C VAL A 103 30.01 -7.76 28.08
N SER A 104 29.85 -6.46 27.99
CA SER A 104 30.18 -5.49 29.03
C SER A 104 29.26 -4.28 28.96
N SER A 105 29.41 -3.33 29.87
CA SER A 105 28.68 -2.07 29.83
C SER A 105 28.97 -1.22 28.57
N LEU A 106 30.08 -1.48 27.89
CA LEU A 106 30.55 -0.72 26.72
C LEU A 106 30.46 -1.50 25.40
N LEU A 107 30.23 -2.83 25.47
CA LEU A 107 30.37 -3.69 24.28
C LEU A 107 29.25 -4.73 24.20
N ASP A 108 28.61 -4.79 23.05
CA ASP A 108 27.72 -5.88 22.65
C ASP A 108 28.32 -6.62 21.45
N LEU A 109 28.08 -7.92 21.34
CA LEU A 109 28.38 -8.74 20.15
C LEU A 109 27.11 -8.86 19.32
N ASP A 110 27.23 -8.60 18.02
CA ASP A 110 26.10 -8.55 17.10
C ASP A 110 26.23 -9.60 16.01
N LEU A 111 25.11 -10.21 15.66
CA LEU A 111 24.91 -11.11 14.54
C LEU A 111 23.70 -10.62 13.75
N GLU A 112 23.85 -10.42 12.44
CA GLU A 112 22.75 -10.12 11.53
C GLU A 112 22.76 -11.14 10.39
N ALA A 113 21.61 -11.70 10.07
CA ALA A 113 21.45 -12.56 8.92
C ALA A 113 20.17 -12.21 8.17
N SER A 114 20.22 -12.22 6.85
CA SER A 114 19.05 -12.01 6.03
C SER A 114 19.07 -12.90 4.80
N THR A 115 17.90 -13.35 4.39
CA THR A 115 17.69 -14.04 3.14
C THR A 115 16.45 -13.49 2.43
N PHE A 116 16.58 -13.25 1.15
CA PHE A 116 15.46 -12.93 0.26
C PHE A 116 15.53 -13.89 -0.91
N THR A 117 14.41 -14.54 -1.25
CA THR A 117 14.30 -15.37 -2.44
C THR A 117 13.03 -15.03 -3.19
N LEU A 118 13.13 -14.93 -4.50
CA LEU A 118 12.03 -14.78 -5.43
C LEU A 118 12.15 -15.88 -6.48
N SER A 119 11.07 -16.61 -6.71
CA SER A 119 10.93 -17.54 -7.82
C SER A 119 9.63 -17.24 -8.54
N ASP A 120 9.70 -16.93 -9.82
CA ASP A 120 8.53 -16.58 -10.64
C ASP A 120 8.69 -17.22 -12.02
N ASN A 121 7.79 -18.14 -12.37
CA ASN A 121 7.81 -18.79 -13.68
C ASN A 121 6.97 -18.05 -14.74
N GLN A 122 6.33 -16.93 -14.37
CA GLN A 122 5.56 -16.08 -15.29
C GLN A 122 6.41 -14.96 -15.90
N SER A 123 7.47 -14.56 -15.19
CA SER A 123 8.30 -13.44 -15.63
C SER A 123 9.20 -13.86 -16.77
N LEU A 124 9.21 -13.08 -17.85
CA LEU A 124 10.11 -13.28 -18.99
C LEU A 124 11.56 -12.90 -18.68
N ASP A 125 11.81 -12.02 -17.67
CA ASP A 125 13.13 -11.44 -17.44
C ASP A 125 13.79 -11.85 -16.11
N VAL A 126 13.08 -11.88 -14.99
CA VAL A 126 13.64 -12.20 -13.66
C VAL A 126 12.85 -13.32 -13.02
N SER A 127 13.12 -14.55 -13.45
CA SER A 127 12.40 -15.72 -12.94
C SER A 127 12.88 -16.21 -11.57
N ASN A 128 14.16 -15.98 -11.22
CA ASN A 128 14.74 -16.42 -9.97
C ASN A 128 15.76 -15.43 -9.43
N ALA A 129 15.58 -15.01 -8.19
CA ALA A 129 16.52 -14.18 -7.46
C ALA A 129 16.70 -14.73 -6.04
N ALA A 130 17.92 -14.72 -5.53
CA ALA A 130 18.20 -15.06 -4.15
C ALA A 130 19.31 -14.17 -3.59
N LEU A 131 19.07 -13.58 -2.44
CA LEU A 131 20.00 -12.72 -1.75
C LEU A 131 20.17 -13.22 -0.32
N ASN A 132 21.38 -13.63 0.04
CA ASN A 132 21.71 -14.10 1.37
C ASN A 132 22.85 -13.24 1.93
N THR A 133 22.69 -12.76 3.16
CA THR A 133 23.70 -11.95 3.84
C THR A 133 23.87 -12.45 5.26
N GLY A 134 25.09 -12.61 5.70
CA GLY A 134 25.45 -12.90 7.09
C GLY A 134 26.54 -11.95 7.56
N LEU A 135 26.32 -11.27 8.68
CA LEU A 135 27.21 -10.27 9.26
C LEU A 135 27.45 -10.58 10.72
N VAL A 136 28.66 -10.35 11.17
CA VAL A 136 29.04 -10.39 12.58
C VAL A 136 29.79 -9.12 12.93
N GLY A 137 29.65 -8.66 14.15
CA GLY A 137 30.32 -7.44 14.57
C GLY A 137 30.14 -7.13 16.05
N VAL A 138 30.31 -5.89 16.35
CA VAL A 138 30.19 -5.40 17.73
C VAL A 138 29.49 -4.05 17.74
N THR A 139 28.71 -3.79 18.79
CA THR A 139 28.24 -2.43 19.11
C THR A 139 29.04 -1.89 20.28
N VAL A 140 29.70 -0.76 20.04
CA VAL A 140 30.50 -0.04 21.05
C VAL A 140 29.70 1.18 21.52
N ARG A 141 29.50 1.30 22.82
CA ARG A 141 28.97 2.52 23.46
C ARG A 141 30.14 3.48 23.70
N ALA A 142 30.49 4.27 22.66
CA ALA A 142 31.63 5.17 22.71
C ALA A 142 31.43 6.30 23.75
N LEU A 143 30.19 6.78 23.89
CA LEU A 143 29.72 7.74 24.88
C LEU A 143 28.34 7.30 25.37
N PRO A 144 27.81 7.85 26.47
CA PRO A 144 26.50 7.46 27.01
C PRO A 144 25.35 7.46 25.98
N TYR A 145 25.46 8.29 24.94
CA TYR A 145 24.41 8.49 23.93
C TYR A 145 24.89 8.14 22.52
N VAL A 146 26.14 7.61 22.34
CA VAL A 146 26.70 7.32 21.03
C VAL A 146 27.00 5.84 20.91
N PHE A 147 26.35 5.21 19.94
CA PHE A 147 26.51 3.81 19.60
C PHE A 147 27.18 3.70 18.24
N VAL A 148 28.18 2.84 18.11
CA VAL A 148 28.85 2.57 16.84
C VAL A 148 28.93 1.06 16.64
N SER A 149 28.36 0.59 15.53
CA SER A 149 28.19 -0.83 15.24
C SER A 149 28.85 -1.19 13.91
N PRO A 150 30.14 -1.48 13.88
CA PRO A 150 30.82 -2.08 12.71
C PRO A 150 30.48 -3.57 12.62
N LEU A 151 30.01 -4.01 11.46
CA LEU A 151 29.79 -5.41 11.13
C LEU A 151 30.49 -5.76 9.82
N VAL A 152 30.99 -6.97 9.72
CA VAL A 152 31.61 -7.52 8.51
C VAL A 152 31.05 -8.92 8.28
N GLY A 153 30.92 -9.29 7.04
CA GLY A 153 30.44 -10.61 6.67
C GLY A 153 30.43 -10.87 5.19
N PHE A 154 29.55 -11.73 4.77
CA PHE A 154 29.53 -12.23 3.42
C PHE A 154 28.12 -12.15 2.83
N ARG A 155 28.07 -11.81 1.53
CA ARG A 155 26.83 -11.73 0.76
C ARG A 155 26.92 -12.60 -0.48
N VAL A 156 25.86 -13.35 -0.74
CA VAL A 156 25.65 -14.14 -1.95
C VAL A 156 24.39 -13.65 -2.63
N ASP A 157 24.51 -13.25 -3.88
CA ASP A 157 23.42 -12.69 -4.69
C ASP A 157 23.30 -13.46 -5.99
N ARG A 158 22.18 -14.16 -6.16
CA ARG A 158 21.82 -14.87 -7.38
C ARG A 158 20.75 -14.11 -8.11
N GLN A 159 21.00 -13.82 -9.38
CA GLN A 159 20.01 -13.26 -10.30
C GLN A 159 20.05 -14.07 -11.60
N GLN A 160 18.87 -14.52 -12.03
CA GLN A 160 18.74 -15.42 -13.16
C GLN A 160 19.61 -16.70 -12.94
N ASP A 161 20.56 -16.98 -13.79
CA ASP A 161 21.51 -18.10 -13.68
C ASP A 161 22.92 -17.69 -13.19
N GLN A 162 23.09 -16.40 -12.84
CA GLN A 162 24.35 -15.86 -12.33
C GLN A 162 24.35 -15.80 -10.80
N THR A 163 25.46 -16.22 -10.20
CA THR A 163 25.65 -16.14 -8.75
C THR A 163 26.93 -15.38 -8.45
N ASP A 164 26.79 -14.25 -7.79
CA ASP A 164 27.90 -13.41 -7.36
C ASP A 164 28.00 -13.45 -5.84
N GLN A 165 29.22 -13.34 -5.35
CA GLN A 165 29.48 -13.39 -3.92
C GLN A 165 30.62 -12.46 -3.53
N GLY A 166 30.58 -11.98 -2.30
CA GLY A 166 31.62 -11.09 -1.83
C GLY A 166 31.47 -10.62 -0.40
N TRP A 167 32.46 -9.87 0.05
CA TRP A 167 32.44 -9.29 1.38
C TRP A 167 31.38 -8.19 1.48
N ASN A 168 30.71 -8.15 2.61
CA ASN A 168 29.79 -7.10 3.00
C ASN A 168 30.31 -6.39 4.26
N TYR A 169 30.34 -5.06 4.20
CA TYR A 169 30.74 -4.18 5.30
C TYR A 169 29.57 -3.29 5.67
N LYS A 170 29.20 -3.29 6.93
CA LYS A 170 28.15 -2.42 7.45
C LYS A 170 28.69 -1.63 8.64
N LEU A 171 28.44 -0.33 8.65
CA LEU A 171 28.70 0.55 9.77
C LEU A 171 27.43 1.30 10.10
N SER A 172 26.95 1.16 11.32
CA SER A 172 25.88 1.99 11.87
C SER A 172 26.46 2.84 12.99
N SER A 173 26.07 4.11 13.05
CA SER A 173 26.36 4.99 14.19
C SER A 173 25.08 5.72 14.53
N GLU A 174 24.73 5.72 15.81
CA GLU A 174 23.52 6.34 16.30
C GLU A 174 23.86 7.24 17.49
N LEU A 175 23.37 8.46 17.46
CA LEU A 175 23.29 9.38 18.57
C LEU A 175 21.89 9.30 19.12
N ASP A 176 21.73 8.72 20.30
CA ASP A 176 20.45 8.70 21.02
C ASP A 176 20.13 10.11 21.54
N THR A 177 18.87 10.34 21.89
CA THR A 177 18.34 11.65 22.24
C THR A 177 19.24 12.43 23.21
N VAL A 178 19.84 13.51 22.72
CA VAL A 178 20.66 14.45 23.47
C VAL A 178 19.96 15.81 23.48
N ASP A 179 19.84 16.40 24.66
CA ASP A 179 19.38 17.78 24.77
C ASP A 179 20.53 18.74 24.46
N ILE A 180 20.34 19.58 23.44
CA ILE A 180 21.26 20.66 23.06
C ILE A 180 20.49 21.97 23.12
N ASP A 181 20.61 22.70 24.20
CA ASP A 181 19.94 23.99 24.41
C ASP A 181 18.40 23.90 24.27
N GLY A 182 17.83 22.83 24.83
CA GLY A 182 16.39 22.55 24.80
C GLY A 182 15.91 21.91 23.47
N TYR A 183 16.82 21.60 22.55
CA TYR A 183 16.51 20.79 21.38
C TYR A 183 16.84 19.31 21.64
N GLN A 184 15.85 18.47 21.55
CA GLN A 184 16.05 17.02 21.50
C GLN A 184 16.63 16.65 20.15
N THR A 185 17.86 16.18 20.16
CA THR A 185 18.64 15.89 18.94
C THR A 185 18.89 14.39 18.83
N LEU A 186 18.57 13.82 17.67
CA LEU A 186 18.92 12.45 17.29
C LEU A 186 19.68 12.48 15.97
N ALA A 187 20.67 11.62 15.83
CA ALA A 187 21.37 11.44 14.55
C ALA A 187 21.62 9.96 14.29
N SER A 188 21.61 9.56 13.04
CA SER A 188 22.03 8.22 12.63
C SER A 188 22.76 8.25 11.29
N ILE A 189 23.75 7.39 11.16
CA ILE A 189 24.49 7.14 9.92
C ILE A 189 24.50 5.63 9.72
N ARG A 190 24.19 5.19 8.49
CA ARG A 190 24.26 3.78 8.09
C ARG A 190 24.98 3.69 6.76
N LEU A 191 26.04 2.91 6.74
CA LEU A 191 26.80 2.61 5.56
C LEU A 191 26.80 1.10 5.35
N ASN A 192 26.37 0.63 4.20
CA ASN A 192 26.34 -0.78 3.85
C ASN A 192 26.82 -0.96 2.42
N VAL A 193 27.92 -1.70 2.25
CA VAL A 193 28.61 -1.86 0.98
C VAL A 193 28.98 -3.32 0.76
N SER A 194 28.65 -3.85 -0.42
CA SER A 194 29.07 -5.18 -0.85
C SER A 194 29.74 -5.13 -2.23
N ASN A 195 30.93 -5.70 -2.34
CA ASN A 195 31.59 -5.91 -3.61
C ASN A 195 31.38 -7.37 -4.05
N LEU A 196 30.46 -7.58 -4.96
CA LEU A 196 30.05 -8.91 -5.42
C LEU A 196 30.78 -9.34 -6.72
N SER A 197 31.65 -8.51 -7.27
CA SER A 197 32.36 -8.71 -8.56
C SER A 197 31.71 -9.73 -9.51
N PRO A 198 31.11 -9.28 -10.65
CA PRO A 198 31.30 -7.96 -11.28
C PRO A 198 30.29 -6.89 -10.82
N ARG A 199 29.33 -7.22 -9.98
CA ARG A 199 28.31 -6.30 -9.47
C ARG A 199 28.73 -5.62 -8.17
N TYR A 200 28.11 -4.50 -7.89
CA TYR A 200 28.33 -3.73 -6.67
C TYR A 200 27.01 -3.35 -6.02
N PHE A 201 26.95 -3.43 -4.71
CA PHE A 201 25.81 -2.99 -3.92
C PHE A 201 26.25 -1.94 -2.90
N ARG A 202 25.46 -0.90 -2.74
CA ARG A 202 25.63 0.12 -1.72
C ARG A 202 24.29 0.61 -1.22
N SER A 203 24.13 0.73 0.09
CA SER A 203 22.97 1.35 0.72
C SER A 203 23.47 2.19 1.90
N ASN A 204 23.59 3.49 1.67
CA ASN A 204 24.07 4.45 2.64
C ASN A 204 22.97 5.43 3.00
N GLY A 205 22.95 5.89 4.24
CA GLY A 205 22.01 6.90 4.69
C GLY A 205 22.51 7.62 5.93
N ALA A 206 22.07 8.85 6.07
CA ALA A 206 22.24 9.65 7.28
C ALA A 206 20.93 10.38 7.59
N GLN A 207 20.62 10.52 8.86
CA GLN A 207 19.49 11.25 9.35
C GLN A 207 19.90 12.12 10.53
N LEU A 208 19.41 13.34 10.58
CA LEU A 208 19.55 14.25 11.69
C LEU A 208 18.16 14.82 12.01
N PHE A 209 17.76 14.74 13.24
CA PHE A 209 16.46 15.19 13.72
C PHE A 209 16.62 16.09 14.93
N PHE A 210 15.91 17.22 14.92
CA PHE A 210 15.80 18.16 16.01
C PHE A 210 14.33 18.35 16.36
N ALA A 211 14.01 18.36 17.63
CA ALA A 211 12.68 18.73 18.11
C ALA A 211 12.79 19.61 19.35
N LYS A 212 11.92 20.61 19.46
CA LYS A 212 11.86 21.49 20.60
C LYS A 212 10.42 21.83 20.94
N ASP A 213 10.07 21.64 22.20
CA ASP A 213 8.86 22.17 22.79
C ASP A 213 9.18 23.57 23.34
N PHE A 214 8.42 24.61 22.97
CA PHE A 214 8.69 25.97 23.36
C PHE A 214 7.54 26.67 24.08
N LEU A 215 6.32 26.19 23.96
CA LEU A 215 5.13 26.62 24.68
C LEU A 215 4.23 25.42 24.95
N GLU A 216 3.32 25.50 25.92
CA GLU A 216 2.33 24.47 26.15
C GLU A 216 1.54 24.19 24.86
N GLY A 217 1.65 22.96 24.33
CA GLY A 217 1.03 22.54 23.09
C GLY A 217 1.69 23.06 21.80
N SER A 218 2.91 23.65 21.89
CA SER A 218 3.65 24.13 20.71
C SER A 218 5.00 23.42 20.61
N PHE A 219 5.29 22.85 19.44
CA PHE A 219 6.57 22.20 19.16
C PHE A 219 7.02 22.46 17.73
N ASP A 220 8.31 22.39 17.52
CA ASP A 220 8.94 22.41 16.20
C ASP A 220 9.79 21.16 16.02
N SER A 221 9.78 20.60 14.82
CA SER A 221 10.63 19.48 14.45
C SER A 221 11.23 19.67 13.07
N LEU A 222 12.54 19.51 12.97
CA LEU A 222 13.32 19.61 11.75
C LEU A 222 14.06 18.31 11.51
N ARG A 223 13.92 17.76 10.30
CA ARG A 223 14.58 16.52 9.88
C ARG A 223 15.39 16.77 8.61
N PHE A 224 16.64 16.34 8.65
CA PHE A 224 17.50 16.19 7.47
C PHE A 224 17.71 14.70 7.22
N GLN A 225 17.57 14.28 5.98
CA GLN A 225 17.78 12.90 5.58
C GLN A 225 18.56 12.87 4.26
N TRP A 226 19.56 12.02 4.22
CA TRP A 226 20.29 11.66 3.02
C TRP A 226 20.25 10.16 2.82
N SER A 227 20.12 9.71 1.58
CA SER A 227 20.31 8.32 1.20
C SER A 227 21.00 8.22 -0.15
N ASN A 228 21.85 7.22 -0.31
CA ASN A 228 22.51 6.90 -1.55
C ASN A 228 22.56 5.39 -1.71
N ASN A 229 21.76 4.87 -2.63
CA ASN A 229 21.55 3.46 -2.86
C ASN A 229 22.01 3.10 -4.28
N ARG A 230 22.79 2.03 -4.40
CA ARG A 230 23.20 1.47 -5.69
C ARG A 230 22.86 0.00 -5.76
N TRP A 231 22.21 -0.38 -6.86
CA TRP A 231 21.90 -1.76 -7.21
C TRP A 231 22.34 -2.04 -8.64
N ASP A 232 23.10 -3.10 -8.80
CA ASP A 232 23.51 -3.59 -10.10
C ASP A 232 22.67 -4.83 -10.47
N PHE A 233 22.06 -4.81 -11.66
CA PHE A 233 21.19 -5.85 -12.17
C PHE A 233 21.74 -6.49 -13.43
N TYR A 234 21.56 -7.79 -13.57
CA TYR A 234 21.75 -8.46 -14.85
C TYR A 234 20.53 -8.26 -15.75
N ILE A 235 20.78 -7.81 -16.98
CA ILE A 235 19.80 -7.74 -18.04
C ILE A 235 20.27 -8.57 -19.23
N PRO A 236 19.40 -9.20 -20.04
CA PRO A 236 19.81 -9.91 -21.23
C PRO A 236 20.63 -9.00 -22.17
N ALA A 237 21.78 -9.49 -22.63
CA ALA A 237 22.57 -8.79 -23.64
C ALA A 237 21.96 -9.04 -25.03
N ASP A 238 21.89 -8.02 -25.86
CA ASP A 238 21.48 -8.17 -27.26
C ASP A 238 22.50 -8.99 -28.06
N SER A 239 22.14 -9.35 -29.30
CA SER A 239 22.98 -10.21 -30.14
C SER A 239 24.33 -9.57 -30.52
N VAL A 240 24.41 -8.23 -30.55
CA VAL A 240 25.63 -7.47 -30.87
C VAL A 240 26.58 -7.50 -29.69
N MET A 241 26.07 -7.20 -28.50
CA MET A 241 26.84 -7.26 -27.25
C MET A 241 27.35 -8.68 -26.96
N GLN A 242 26.52 -9.70 -27.21
CA GLN A 242 26.95 -11.09 -27.06
C GLN A 242 28.13 -11.44 -27.95
N LYS A 243 28.13 -10.99 -29.21
CA LYS A 243 29.21 -11.25 -30.18
C LYS A 243 30.48 -10.44 -29.86
N GLU A 244 30.33 -9.16 -29.51
CA GLU A 244 31.46 -8.26 -29.29
C GLU A 244 32.17 -8.52 -27.96
N PHE A 245 31.40 -8.67 -26.88
CA PHE A 245 31.92 -8.80 -25.51
C PHE A 245 31.93 -10.22 -24.97
N GLY A 246 31.32 -11.17 -25.66
CA GLY A 246 31.22 -12.58 -25.22
C GLY A 246 30.40 -12.75 -23.95
N VAL A 247 29.45 -11.86 -23.67
CA VAL A 247 28.65 -11.83 -22.44
C VAL A 247 27.21 -12.22 -22.72
N LYS A 248 26.62 -13.06 -21.88
CA LYS A 248 25.19 -13.41 -21.95
C LYS A 248 24.29 -12.31 -21.35
N TYR A 249 24.81 -11.58 -20.37
CA TYR A 249 24.11 -10.51 -19.68
C TYR A 249 24.93 -9.23 -19.67
N ASN A 250 24.26 -8.10 -19.83
CA ASN A 250 24.78 -6.79 -19.49
C ASN A 250 24.51 -6.49 -18.03
N ILE A 251 25.21 -5.54 -17.45
CA ILE A 251 24.99 -5.05 -16.09
C ILE A 251 24.43 -3.63 -16.18
N ARG A 252 23.22 -3.45 -15.67
CA ARG A 252 22.61 -2.14 -15.45
C ARG A 252 22.81 -1.74 -14.00
N SER A 253 23.50 -0.63 -13.78
CA SER A 253 23.65 -0.01 -12.47
C SER A 253 22.62 1.09 -12.30
N ARG A 254 21.86 1.03 -11.21
CA ARG A 254 20.97 2.13 -10.80
C ARG A 254 21.48 2.71 -9.50
N VAL A 255 21.77 4.00 -9.49
CA VAL A 255 22.10 4.78 -8.29
C VAL A 255 20.97 5.74 -8.01
N ASP A 256 20.41 5.69 -6.81
CA ASP A 256 19.34 6.54 -6.34
C ASP A 256 19.85 7.35 -5.14
N GLU A 257 19.99 8.65 -5.30
CA GLU A 257 20.48 9.57 -4.27
C GLU A 257 19.40 10.58 -3.93
N ILE A 258 19.09 10.69 -2.63
CA ILE A 258 18.02 11.55 -2.12
C ILE A 258 18.58 12.42 -1.00
N TYR A 259 18.28 13.71 -1.07
CA TYR A 259 18.45 14.68 -0.01
C TYR A 259 17.07 15.23 0.34
N ASN A 260 16.68 15.13 1.60
CA ASN A 260 15.37 15.54 2.08
C ASN A 260 15.53 16.41 3.33
N VAL A 261 14.85 17.55 3.34
CA VAL A 261 14.72 18.43 4.50
C VAL A 261 13.23 18.63 4.76
N SER A 262 12.76 18.27 5.93
CA SER A 262 11.37 18.48 6.32
C SER A 262 11.25 19.15 7.67
N ASN A 263 10.29 20.07 7.79
CA ASN A 263 9.96 20.76 9.02
C ASN A 263 8.47 20.63 9.32
N THR A 264 8.14 20.47 10.58
CA THR A 264 6.77 20.54 11.10
C THR A 264 6.75 21.41 12.32
N LEU A 265 6.08 22.55 12.21
CA LEU A 265 5.80 23.47 13.30
C LEU A 265 4.35 23.32 13.71
N HIS A 266 4.11 22.93 14.94
CA HIS A 266 2.80 23.00 15.59
C HIS A 266 2.81 24.18 16.55
N TYR A 267 1.94 25.14 16.35
CA TYR A 267 1.87 26.35 17.15
C TYR A 267 0.47 26.52 17.78
N ALA A 268 0.39 26.47 19.09
CA ALA A 268 -0.83 26.77 19.83
C ALA A 268 -1.02 28.30 19.90
N VAL A 269 -1.94 28.84 19.11
CA VAL A 269 -2.30 30.26 19.13
C VAL A 269 -3.07 30.62 20.43
N GLY A 270 -3.71 29.62 21.01
CA GLY A 270 -4.44 29.70 22.27
C GLY A 270 -4.97 28.33 22.69
N LYS A 271 -5.86 28.28 23.67
CA LYS A 271 -6.38 27.00 24.19
C LYS A 271 -7.21 26.20 23.15
N GLN A 272 -7.78 26.88 22.16
CA GLN A 272 -8.73 26.32 21.22
C GLN A 272 -8.23 26.34 19.78
N LEU A 273 -7.26 27.19 19.46
CA LEU A 273 -6.77 27.40 18.11
C LEU A 273 -5.29 26.98 18.01
N SER A 274 -4.97 26.18 17.03
CA SER A 274 -3.59 25.84 16.68
C SER A 274 -3.36 25.97 15.17
N ALA A 275 -2.12 26.26 14.81
CA ALA A 275 -1.63 26.26 13.44
C ALA A 275 -0.58 25.16 13.28
N VAL A 276 -0.67 24.40 12.17
CA VAL A 276 0.35 23.42 11.80
C VAL A 276 0.93 23.86 10.47
N VAL A 277 2.24 24.08 10.43
CA VAL A 277 2.98 24.41 9.22
C VAL A 277 3.88 23.23 8.88
N GLN A 278 3.80 22.76 7.65
CA GLN A 278 4.62 21.65 7.15
C GLN A 278 5.36 22.09 5.90
N THR A 279 6.65 21.78 5.82
CA THR A 279 7.46 22.05 4.64
C THR A 279 8.33 20.85 4.32
N LEU A 280 8.55 20.61 3.02
CA LEU A 280 9.43 19.57 2.50
C LEU A 280 10.22 20.14 1.33
N VAL A 281 11.52 19.92 1.33
CA VAL A 281 12.42 20.12 0.19
C VAL A 281 13.13 18.82 -0.07
N GLU A 282 12.98 18.28 -1.27
CA GLU A 282 13.61 17.03 -1.66
C GLU A 282 14.31 17.21 -3.01
N THR A 283 15.53 16.70 -3.11
CA THR A 283 16.24 16.55 -4.37
C THR A 283 16.60 15.08 -4.53
N ARG A 284 16.25 14.51 -5.66
CA ARG A 284 16.52 13.13 -6.00
C ARG A 284 17.25 13.05 -7.33
N THR A 285 18.28 12.22 -7.37
CA THR A 285 19.02 11.92 -8.60
C THR A 285 19.02 10.40 -8.81
N ILE A 286 18.49 9.95 -9.94
CA ILE A 286 18.50 8.55 -10.34
C ILE A 286 19.44 8.42 -11.54
N SER A 287 20.56 7.73 -11.37
CA SER A 287 21.50 7.45 -12.45
C SER A 287 21.36 6.00 -12.87
N ASN A 288 21.01 5.77 -14.13
CA ASN A 288 21.02 4.46 -14.77
C ASN A 288 22.21 4.38 -15.72
N ALA A 289 23.08 3.39 -15.52
CA ALA A 289 24.28 3.22 -16.34
C ALA A 289 24.43 1.76 -16.77
N PHE A 290 24.95 1.54 -17.98
CA PHE A 290 25.19 0.23 -18.54
C PHE A 290 26.68 -0.05 -18.66
N ARG A 291 27.10 -1.27 -18.29
CA ARG A 291 28.51 -1.64 -18.29
C ARG A 291 29.06 -1.86 -19.69
N TYR A 292 28.32 -2.54 -20.55
CA TYR A 292 28.74 -2.84 -21.92
C TYR A 292 27.91 -2.01 -22.89
N LYS A 293 28.59 -1.36 -23.85
CA LYS A 293 27.99 -0.50 -24.88
C LYS A 293 28.70 -0.79 -26.19
N SER A 294 28.00 -1.35 -27.15
CA SER A 294 28.55 -1.64 -28.47
C SER A 294 28.43 -0.40 -29.38
N LEU A 295 29.49 -0.05 -30.06
CA LEU A 295 29.46 1.00 -31.09
C LEU A 295 29.19 0.45 -32.49
N LEU A 296 29.01 -0.88 -32.65
CA LEU A 296 28.78 -1.53 -33.95
C LEU A 296 27.40 -1.24 -34.52
N GLU A 297 26.41 -1.10 -33.66
CA GLU A 297 25.04 -0.72 -34.02
C GLU A 297 24.59 0.46 -33.16
N PRO A 298 24.91 1.69 -33.56
CA PRO A 298 24.70 2.90 -32.75
C PRO A 298 23.24 3.16 -32.37
N THR A 299 22.29 2.66 -33.13
CA THR A 299 20.83 2.79 -32.85
C THR A 299 20.35 1.87 -31.74
N LEU A 300 21.13 0.86 -31.33
CA LEU A 300 20.81 -0.08 -30.25
C LEU A 300 21.63 0.16 -28.98
N ILE A 301 22.42 1.22 -28.93
CA ILE A 301 23.26 1.51 -27.75
C ILE A 301 22.37 1.86 -26.55
N PRO A 302 22.50 1.15 -25.41
CA PRO A 302 21.87 1.58 -24.20
C PRO A 302 22.60 2.79 -23.62
N TYR A 303 21.96 3.95 -23.66
CA TYR A 303 22.52 5.17 -23.08
C TYR A 303 22.40 5.17 -21.56
N ASP A 304 23.37 5.82 -20.91
CA ASP A 304 23.25 6.18 -19.51
C ASP A 304 22.34 7.40 -19.40
N VAL A 305 21.40 7.33 -18.47
CA VAL A 305 20.44 8.41 -18.24
C VAL A 305 20.49 8.82 -16.79
N VAL A 306 20.50 10.11 -16.55
CA VAL A 306 20.37 10.70 -15.21
C VAL A 306 19.02 11.42 -15.14
N VAL A 307 18.15 10.96 -14.23
CA VAL A 307 16.90 11.64 -13.91
C VAL A 307 17.12 12.47 -12.67
N GLN A 308 16.87 13.77 -12.78
CA GLN A 308 16.94 14.72 -11.67
C GLN A 308 15.51 15.15 -11.32
N GLU A 309 15.15 14.98 -10.05
CA GLU A 309 13.85 15.37 -9.52
C GLU A 309 14.06 16.36 -8.38
N GLN A 310 13.33 17.48 -8.42
CA GLN A 310 13.23 18.42 -7.32
C GLN A 310 11.77 18.49 -6.87
N ARG A 311 11.54 18.43 -5.57
CA ARG A 311 10.21 18.50 -4.97
C ARG A 311 10.18 19.49 -3.84
N LEU A 312 9.24 20.41 -3.92
CA LEU A 312 8.95 21.40 -2.89
C LEU A 312 7.51 21.19 -2.42
N GLU A 313 7.32 21.08 -1.11
CA GLU A 313 5.98 21.05 -0.55
C GLU A 313 5.87 22.04 0.61
N GLY A 314 4.73 22.69 0.70
CA GLY A 314 4.37 23.56 1.80
C GLY A 314 2.89 23.44 2.13
N GLY A 315 2.58 23.50 3.42
CA GLY A 315 1.19 23.44 3.87
C GLY A 315 1.00 24.18 5.18
N VAL A 316 -0.20 24.72 5.36
CA VAL A 316 -0.64 25.35 6.61
C VAL A 316 -2.03 24.83 6.91
N ASP A 317 -2.24 24.29 8.10
CA ASP A 317 -3.53 23.87 8.62
C ASP A 317 -3.84 24.69 9.89
N LEU A 318 -4.99 25.35 9.93
CA LEU A 318 -5.54 26.02 11.09
C LEU A 318 -6.59 25.11 11.72
N ASN A 319 -6.41 24.72 12.97
CA ASN A 319 -7.29 23.82 13.68
C ASN A 319 -7.92 24.51 14.89
N TYR A 320 -9.22 24.43 14.97
CA TYR A 320 -10.01 24.91 16.09
C TYR A 320 -10.66 23.71 16.79
N ARG A 321 -10.57 23.67 18.12
CA ARG A 321 -11.27 22.70 18.96
C ARG A 321 -11.71 23.36 20.26
N ASP A 322 -12.96 23.22 20.61
CA ASP A 322 -13.48 23.72 21.86
C ASP A 322 -13.85 22.62 22.88
N ALA A 323 -14.28 23.05 24.06
CA ALA A 323 -14.71 22.15 25.13
C ALA A 323 -16.02 21.42 24.83
N ALA A 324 -16.81 21.89 23.89
CA ALA A 324 -18.05 21.25 23.43
C ALA A 324 -17.81 20.21 22.32
N ASN A 325 -16.54 19.85 22.05
CA ASN A 325 -16.12 18.94 20.97
C ASN A 325 -16.45 19.44 19.55
N VAL A 326 -16.61 20.75 19.37
CA VAL A 326 -16.62 21.33 18.04
C VAL A 326 -15.20 21.33 17.50
N PHE A 327 -15.03 20.74 16.32
CA PHE A 327 -13.76 20.71 15.61
C PHE A 327 -13.92 21.35 14.24
N ALA A 328 -13.02 22.26 13.90
CA ALA A 328 -12.92 22.83 12.56
C ALA A 328 -11.43 22.89 12.15
N SER A 329 -11.16 22.54 10.90
CA SER A 329 -9.83 22.64 10.31
C SER A 329 -9.94 23.19 8.91
N VAL A 330 -9.08 24.17 8.59
CA VAL A 330 -8.92 24.69 7.22
C VAL A 330 -7.44 24.66 6.89
N GLY A 331 -7.10 24.04 5.78
CA GLY A 331 -5.71 23.90 5.36
C GLY A 331 -5.52 24.18 3.86
N ILE A 332 -4.33 24.65 3.55
CA ILE A 332 -3.85 24.80 2.17
C ILE A 332 -2.52 24.06 2.05
N ARG A 333 -2.36 23.27 1.00
CA ARG A 333 -1.10 22.60 0.62
C ARG A 333 -0.77 22.92 -0.81
N SER A 334 0.52 23.17 -1.06
CA SER A 334 1.07 23.30 -2.39
C SER A 334 2.27 22.37 -2.52
N SER A 335 2.35 21.65 -3.63
CA SER A 335 3.51 20.85 -3.99
C SER A 335 3.92 21.16 -5.43
N GLU A 336 5.22 21.23 -5.66
CA GLU A 336 5.83 21.43 -6.98
C GLU A 336 6.89 20.36 -7.16
N ARG A 337 6.87 19.69 -8.33
CA ARG A 337 7.87 18.70 -8.74
C ARG A 337 8.36 19.06 -10.14
N ASP A 338 9.65 19.13 -10.28
CA ASP A 338 10.38 19.29 -11.53
C ASP A 338 11.18 18.01 -11.78
N GLU A 339 11.04 17.38 -12.94
CA GLU A 339 11.74 16.16 -13.33
C GLU A 339 12.40 16.37 -14.68
N ARG A 340 13.72 16.11 -14.75
CA ARG A 340 14.54 16.27 -15.94
C ARG A 340 15.30 14.99 -16.24
N HIS A 341 15.28 14.58 -17.51
CA HIS A 341 15.95 13.41 -18.04
C HIS A 341 17.17 13.84 -18.86
N ILE A 342 18.34 13.46 -18.42
CA ILE A 342 19.61 13.88 -19.00
C ILE A 342 20.35 12.66 -19.55
N LEU A 343 20.44 12.56 -20.87
CA LEU A 343 21.21 11.53 -21.54
C LEU A 343 22.70 11.83 -21.44
N GLN A 344 23.49 10.82 -21.07
CA GLN A 344 24.94 10.91 -21.02
C GLN A 344 25.55 10.60 -22.41
N LYS A 345 26.29 11.55 -22.97
CA LYS A 345 26.89 11.40 -24.29
C LYS A 345 27.98 10.32 -24.33
N ILE A 346 27.98 9.52 -25.38
CA ILE A 346 28.96 8.44 -25.60
C ILE A 346 29.97 8.89 -26.69
N THR A 347 31.25 8.85 -26.38
CA THR A 347 32.31 9.19 -27.35
C THR A 347 32.34 8.15 -28.47
N GLY A 348 32.35 8.59 -29.72
CA GLY A 348 32.44 7.73 -30.90
C GLY A 348 31.10 7.40 -31.55
N VAL A 349 29.97 7.83 -30.97
CA VAL A 349 28.62 7.75 -31.57
C VAL A 349 28.37 8.99 -32.42
N ASP A 350 27.71 8.83 -33.55
CA ASP A 350 27.29 9.93 -34.43
C ASP A 350 26.44 10.95 -33.66
N LYS A 351 26.64 12.22 -33.97
CA LYS A 351 26.01 13.34 -33.28
C LYS A 351 24.48 13.34 -33.45
N ASP A 352 24.01 13.02 -34.67
CA ASP A 352 22.56 13.04 -34.97
C ASP A 352 21.83 11.92 -34.21
N ILE A 353 22.46 10.75 -34.05
CA ILE A 353 21.92 9.63 -33.29
C ILE A 353 21.82 10.00 -31.80
N GLN A 354 22.85 10.68 -31.25
CA GLN A 354 22.82 11.13 -29.87
C GLN A 354 21.81 12.24 -29.63
N GLU A 355 21.64 13.15 -30.58
CA GLU A 355 20.65 14.22 -30.51
C GLU A 355 19.23 13.64 -30.51
N ASN A 356 18.92 12.70 -31.41
CA ASN A 356 17.62 12.03 -31.44
C ASN A 356 17.34 11.28 -30.12
N ALA A 357 18.31 10.51 -29.62
CA ALA A 357 18.14 9.82 -28.32
C ALA A 357 17.98 10.81 -27.14
N SER A 358 18.65 11.96 -27.20
CA SER A 358 18.50 13.01 -26.19
C SER A 358 17.13 13.68 -26.26
N GLU A 359 16.59 13.87 -27.46
CA GLU A 359 15.25 14.40 -27.67
C GLU A 359 14.18 13.43 -27.13
N GLU A 360 14.32 12.12 -27.39
CA GLU A 360 13.42 11.09 -26.83
C GLU A 360 13.40 11.10 -25.30
N GLU A 361 14.57 11.23 -24.65
CA GLU A 361 14.64 11.34 -23.18
C GLU A 361 14.06 12.66 -22.68
N THR A 362 14.31 13.79 -23.36
CA THR A 362 13.79 15.10 -22.95
C THR A 362 12.26 15.18 -23.05
N GLN A 363 11.63 14.38 -23.91
CA GLN A 363 10.16 14.27 -23.96
C GLN A 363 9.54 13.72 -22.66
N LEU A 364 10.34 13.08 -21.80
CA LEU A 364 9.90 12.57 -20.50
C LEU A 364 9.97 13.66 -19.40
N ASP A 365 10.60 14.80 -19.67
CA ASP A 365 10.68 15.91 -18.73
C ASP A 365 9.27 16.41 -18.38
N ASN A 366 9.07 16.72 -17.10
CA ASN A 366 7.79 17.24 -16.68
C ASN A 366 7.88 18.14 -15.45
N ASP A 367 6.94 19.08 -15.37
CA ASP A 367 6.67 19.93 -14.23
C ASP A 367 5.26 19.64 -13.72
N ALA A 368 5.11 19.34 -12.45
CA ALA A 368 3.82 19.06 -11.83
C ALA A 368 3.63 19.96 -10.61
N ARG A 369 2.62 20.83 -10.67
CA ARG A 369 2.26 21.72 -9.56
C ARG A 369 0.86 21.41 -9.08
N ARG A 370 0.73 21.07 -7.79
CA ARG A 370 -0.56 20.81 -7.16
C ARG A 370 -0.81 21.78 -6.02
N THR A 371 -1.98 22.39 -6.00
CA THR A 371 -2.46 23.18 -4.87
C THR A 371 -3.80 22.63 -4.42
N THR A 372 -3.94 22.36 -3.12
CA THR A 372 -5.15 21.77 -2.52
C THR A 372 -5.59 22.62 -1.32
N LEU A 373 -6.84 23.02 -1.32
CA LEU A 373 -7.54 23.58 -0.17
C LEU A 373 -8.37 22.48 0.47
N ARG A 374 -8.32 22.35 1.81
CA ARG A 374 -9.07 21.35 2.58
C ARG A 374 -9.83 22.01 3.70
N GLY A 375 -11.04 21.56 3.95
CA GLY A 375 -11.86 21.95 5.09
C GLY A 375 -12.43 20.71 5.78
N ILE A 376 -12.39 20.69 7.11
CA ILE A 376 -13.04 19.68 7.96
C ILE A 376 -13.82 20.42 9.03
N PHE A 377 -15.03 19.98 9.27
CA PHE A 377 -15.87 20.48 10.34
C PHE A 377 -16.60 19.31 10.99
N SER A 378 -16.66 19.27 12.30
CA SER A 378 -17.49 18.31 13.03
C SER A 378 -17.96 18.87 14.35
N MET A 379 -19.21 18.58 14.70
CA MET A 379 -19.76 18.99 15.98
C MET A 379 -20.90 18.07 16.46
N PRO A 380 -21.05 17.83 17.76
CA PRO A 380 -22.30 17.40 18.35
C PRO A 380 -23.28 18.58 18.35
N VAL A 381 -24.40 18.44 17.64
CA VAL A 381 -25.48 19.45 17.64
C VAL A 381 -26.34 19.33 18.88
N SER A 382 -26.51 18.11 19.35
CA SER A 382 -27.18 17.76 20.62
C SER A 382 -26.54 16.52 21.25
N SER A 383 -27.06 16.03 22.36
CA SER A 383 -26.65 14.74 22.94
C SER A 383 -26.89 13.55 21.98
N ASN A 384 -27.77 13.73 21.01
CA ASN A 384 -28.23 12.68 20.10
C ASN A 384 -27.83 12.92 18.66
N ASP A 385 -27.39 14.13 18.32
CA ASP A 385 -27.10 14.55 16.96
C ASP A 385 -25.63 14.88 16.78
N PHE A 386 -25.01 14.31 15.76
CA PHE A 386 -23.65 14.62 15.36
C PHE A 386 -23.59 14.93 13.87
N VAL A 387 -22.93 16.04 13.51
CA VAL A 387 -22.73 16.45 12.14
C VAL A 387 -21.25 16.54 11.84
N SER A 388 -20.85 16.02 10.68
CA SER A 388 -19.50 16.21 10.14
C SER A 388 -19.56 16.59 8.66
N PHE A 389 -18.62 17.43 8.26
CA PHE A 389 -18.44 17.87 6.88
C PHE A 389 -16.95 17.88 6.54
N GLU A 390 -16.60 17.32 5.39
CA GLU A 390 -15.25 17.33 4.85
C GLU A 390 -15.31 17.82 3.40
N SER A 391 -14.39 18.70 3.03
CA SER A 391 -14.26 19.22 1.68
C SER A 391 -12.81 19.32 1.26
N SER A 392 -12.53 19.06 0.00
CA SER A 392 -11.25 19.44 -0.60
C SER A 392 -11.44 19.91 -2.03
N ALA A 393 -10.62 20.88 -2.46
CA ALA A 393 -10.53 21.36 -3.82
C ALA A 393 -9.06 21.45 -4.20
N GLY A 394 -8.64 20.70 -5.22
CA GLY A 394 -7.26 20.63 -5.67
C GLY A 394 -7.16 20.88 -7.17
N ILE A 395 -6.13 21.61 -7.58
CA ILE A 395 -5.75 21.79 -8.98
C ILE A 395 -4.35 21.24 -9.15
N LEU A 396 -4.18 20.31 -10.09
CA LEU A 396 -2.90 19.86 -10.60
C LEU A 396 -2.69 20.48 -11.97
N ARG A 397 -1.56 21.14 -12.17
CA ARG A 397 -1.03 21.53 -13.47
C ARG A 397 0.13 20.61 -13.79
N TYR A 398 0.07 20.00 -14.94
CA TYR A 398 1.10 19.13 -15.47
C TYR A 398 1.55 19.66 -16.82
N ASP A 399 2.79 20.12 -16.86
CA ASP A 399 3.39 20.74 -18.03
C ASP A 399 4.59 19.89 -18.47
N THR A 400 4.75 19.72 -19.78
CA THR A 400 5.91 19.05 -20.40
C THR A 400 6.69 20.10 -21.17
N PRO A 401 7.99 20.36 -20.83
CA PRO A 401 8.76 21.41 -21.48
C PRO A 401 9.04 21.15 -22.96
N ASP A 402 8.99 19.90 -23.40
CA ASP A 402 9.20 19.54 -24.79
C ASP A 402 7.96 19.81 -25.64
N SER A 403 8.12 20.59 -26.71
CA SER A 403 7.02 20.98 -27.58
C SER A 403 6.42 19.85 -28.42
N THR A 404 7.08 18.70 -28.49
CA THR A 404 6.57 17.50 -29.18
C THR A 404 5.73 16.60 -28.27
N ASN A 405 5.84 16.77 -26.96
CA ASN A 405 4.97 16.12 -25.99
C ASN A 405 3.68 16.95 -25.81
N THR A 406 2.53 16.32 -26.04
CA THR A 406 1.22 16.97 -26.00
C THR A 406 0.40 16.58 -24.76
N ASP A 407 1.07 16.15 -23.69
CA ASP A 407 0.41 15.66 -22.45
C ASP A 407 0.10 16.76 -21.42
N ASP A 408 0.40 18.03 -21.74
CA ASP A 408 0.10 19.18 -20.87
C ASP A 408 -1.38 19.21 -20.53
N ARG A 409 -1.66 19.27 -19.23
CA ARG A 409 -3.04 19.24 -18.75
C ARG A 409 -3.21 19.87 -17.38
N ASP A 410 -4.40 20.40 -17.18
CA ASP A 410 -4.92 20.81 -15.88
C ASP A 410 -5.94 19.79 -15.38
N GLU A 411 -5.84 19.41 -14.11
CA GLU A 411 -6.79 18.51 -13.45
C GLU A 411 -7.37 19.21 -12.21
N LEU A 412 -8.68 19.40 -12.20
CA LEU A 412 -9.43 19.87 -11.04
C LEU A 412 -10.05 18.66 -10.35
N LEU A 413 -9.87 18.55 -9.03
CA LEU A 413 -10.54 17.57 -8.18
C LEU A 413 -11.23 18.29 -7.03
N ILE A 414 -12.54 18.13 -6.91
CA ILE A 414 -13.33 18.61 -5.76
C ILE A 414 -13.98 17.41 -5.10
N THR A 415 -13.81 17.27 -3.79
CA THR A 415 -14.51 16.28 -2.99
C THR A 415 -15.28 16.96 -1.88
N LEU A 416 -16.51 16.56 -1.69
CA LEU A 416 -17.40 17.02 -0.63
C LEU A 416 -18.01 15.79 0.04
N SER A 417 -18.00 15.74 1.35
CA SER A 417 -18.64 14.68 2.13
C SER A 417 -19.30 15.30 3.35
N GLY A 418 -20.56 14.99 3.56
CA GLY A 418 -21.32 15.38 4.74
C GLY A 418 -21.96 14.15 5.37
N ARG A 419 -21.87 14.05 6.68
CA ARG A 419 -22.54 13.00 7.46
C ARG A 419 -23.28 13.63 8.63
N GLU A 420 -24.53 13.26 8.78
CA GLU A 420 -25.34 13.51 9.94
C GLU A 420 -25.71 12.17 10.57
N SER A 421 -25.64 12.06 11.91
CA SER A 421 -26.17 10.93 12.63
C SER A 421 -27.09 11.41 13.74
N HIS A 422 -28.26 10.79 13.82
CA HIS A 422 -29.29 11.03 14.82
C HIS A 422 -29.57 9.77 15.60
N ARG A 423 -29.35 9.79 16.91
CA ARG A 423 -29.75 8.72 17.81
C ARG A 423 -31.16 8.99 18.34
N TRP A 424 -32.14 8.35 17.75
CA TRP A 424 -33.55 8.51 18.14
C TRP A 424 -33.81 8.05 19.57
N ASN A 425 -33.19 6.94 19.93
CA ASN A 425 -33.18 6.35 21.26
C ASN A 425 -31.97 5.40 21.41
N GLU A 426 -31.89 4.68 22.54
CA GLU A 426 -30.80 3.72 22.79
C GLU A 426 -30.78 2.52 21.83
N TYR A 427 -31.85 2.29 21.08
CA TYR A 427 -32.01 1.16 20.17
C TYR A 427 -31.95 1.51 18.70
N PHE A 428 -32.12 2.79 18.36
CA PHE A 428 -32.29 3.20 16.98
C PHE A 428 -31.48 4.43 16.63
N GLU A 429 -30.60 4.27 15.66
CA GLU A 429 -29.75 5.33 15.11
C GLU A 429 -29.93 5.41 13.59
N ILE A 430 -30.06 6.62 13.07
CA ILE A 430 -30.08 6.94 11.65
C ILE A 430 -28.85 7.76 11.34
N ALA A 431 -28.09 7.39 10.30
CA ALA A 431 -27.05 8.22 9.75
C ALA A 431 -27.33 8.50 8.27
N PHE A 432 -27.04 9.71 7.83
CA PHE A 432 -27.19 10.13 6.45
C PHE A 432 -25.84 10.63 5.94
N THR A 433 -25.34 10.00 4.88
CA THR A 433 -24.10 10.42 4.23
C THR A 433 -24.39 10.90 2.83
N ALA A 434 -23.90 12.10 2.48
CA ALA A 434 -23.96 12.67 1.14
C ALA A 434 -22.54 12.99 0.67
N GLU A 435 -22.18 12.52 -0.52
CA GLU A 435 -20.84 12.70 -1.10
C GLU A 435 -20.94 13.20 -2.53
N ALA A 436 -20.02 14.08 -2.92
CA ALA A 436 -19.83 14.50 -4.28
C ALA A 436 -18.34 14.52 -4.63
N THR A 437 -17.99 13.91 -5.77
CA THR A 437 -16.65 13.98 -6.35
C THR A 437 -16.77 14.53 -7.75
N LEU A 438 -16.11 15.65 -8.01
CA LEU A 438 -16.10 16.33 -9.30
C LEU A 438 -14.66 16.38 -9.80
N THR A 439 -14.40 15.79 -10.95
CA THR A 439 -13.09 15.83 -11.60
C THR A 439 -13.23 16.45 -12.98
N HIS A 440 -12.34 17.36 -13.33
CA HIS A 440 -12.25 17.94 -14.69
C HIS A 440 -10.82 17.79 -15.16
N VAL A 441 -10.62 17.11 -16.27
CA VAL A 441 -9.34 16.97 -16.95
C VAL A 441 -9.37 17.76 -18.24
N VAL A 442 -8.41 18.66 -18.42
CA VAL A 442 -8.28 19.53 -19.59
C VAL A 442 -6.88 19.42 -20.17
N TYR A 443 -6.75 18.77 -21.30
CA TYR A 443 -5.53 18.79 -22.11
C TYR A 443 -5.45 20.09 -22.89
N LEU A 444 -4.28 20.73 -22.88
CA LEU A 444 -4.07 22.04 -23.47
C LEU A 444 -3.88 21.95 -24.99
N PHE A 445 -3.40 20.84 -25.51
CA PHE A 445 -3.15 20.63 -26.92
C PHE A 445 -4.38 20.04 -27.65
N ALA A 446 -4.60 20.49 -28.88
CA ALA A 446 -5.73 20.09 -29.70
C ALA A 446 -5.79 18.58 -29.95
N ASP A 447 -4.64 17.94 -30.13
CA ASP A 447 -4.53 16.50 -30.40
C ASP A 447 -5.05 15.61 -29.26
N ARG A 448 -5.04 16.12 -28.04
CA ARG A 448 -5.52 15.45 -26.83
C ARG A 448 -6.86 15.96 -26.33
N SER A 449 -7.35 17.08 -26.86
CA SER A 449 -8.56 17.76 -26.36
C SER A 449 -9.82 16.88 -26.42
N ALA A 450 -9.86 15.86 -27.29
CA ALA A 450 -10.93 14.86 -27.32
C ALA A 450 -11.12 14.14 -25.96
N ASN A 451 -10.08 14.09 -25.13
CA ASN A 451 -10.10 13.45 -23.82
C ASN A 451 -10.55 14.39 -22.69
N ASN A 452 -10.77 15.70 -22.98
CA ASN A 452 -11.23 16.64 -21.98
C ASN A 452 -12.61 16.24 -21.50
N ASN A 453 -12.74 16.07 -20.20
CA ASN A 453 -13.99 15.58 -19.64
C ASN A 453 -14.21 16.02 -18.20
N TRP A 454 -15.47 16.14 -17.85
CA TRP A 454 -15.95 16.16 -16.48
C TRP A 454 -16.40 14.77 -16.06
N ASN A 455 -15.97 14.35 -14.87
CA ASN A 455 -16.54 13.20 -14.18
C ASN A 455 -17.20 13.71 -12.89
N ARG A 456 -18.49 13.42 -12.70
CA ARG A 456 -19.31 13.89 -11.59
C ARG A 456 -19.95 12.69 -10.92
N ILE A 457 -19.51 12.39 -9.71
CA ILE A 457 -20.02 11.28 -8.91
C ILE A 457 -20.78 11.87 -7.72
N PHE A 458 -22.03 11.49 -7.57
CA PHE A 458 -22.87 11.83 -6.43
C PHE A 458 -23.32 10.56 -5.74
N ARG A 459 -23.22 10.54 -4.43
CA ARG A 459 -23.61 9.41 -3.60
C ARG A 459 -24.44 9.89 -2.41
N LEU A 460 -25.58 9.25 -2.20
CA LEU A 460 -26.42 9.42 -1.01
C LEU A 460 -26.56 8.07 -0.35
N ALA A 461 -26.24 7.98 0.96
CA ALA A 461 -26.22 6.72 1.67
C ALA A 461 -26.81 6.87 3.08
N PRO A 462 -28.15 6.79 3.23
CA PRO A 462 -28.77 6.62 4.54
C PRO A 462 -28.48 5.23 5.11
N GLU A 463 -28.15 5.20 6.40
CA GLU A 463 -27.87 4.00 7.18
C GLU A 463 -28.78 3.99 8.42
N LEU A 464 -29.39 2.85 8.68
CA LEU A 464 -30.24 2.60 9.84
C LEU A 464 -29.60 1.52 10.67
N THR A 465 -29.32 1.79 11.95
CA THR A 465 -28.89 0.78 12.92
C THR A 465 -29.98 0.58 13.96
N TYR A 466 -30.41 -0.66 14.10
CA TYR A 466 -31.46 -1.06 15.03
C TYR A 466 -30.95 -2.16 15.97
N THR A 467 -30.91 -1.87 17.27
CA THR A 467 -30.39 -2.76 18.32
C THR A 467 -31.35 -2.77 19.51
N PRO A 468 -32.57 -3.35 19.37
CA PRO A 468 -33.61 -3.30 20.41
C PRO A 468 -33.27 -4.09 21.67
N ALA A 469 -32.35 -5.02 21.55
CA ALA A 469 -31.78 -5.82 22.64
C ALA A 469 -30.33 -6.20 22.30
N PRO A 470 -29.50 -6.53 23.27
CA PRO A 470 -28.14 -7.01 23.00
C PRO A 470 -28.08 -8.21 22.04
N ALA A 471 -29.15 -8.99 21.98
CA ALA A 471 -29.27 -10.17 21.13
C ALA A 471 -29.58 -9.88 19.66
N LEU A 472 -30.08 -8.68 19.32
CA LEU A 472 -30.46 -8.34 17.94
C LEU A 472 -29.79 -7.06 17.48
N ARG A 473 -29.07 -7.16 16.41
CA ARG A 473 -28.51 -6.02 15.70
C ARG A 473 -28.84 -6.14 14.21
N SER A 474 -29.42 -5.09 13.66
CA SER A 474 -29.69 -4.96 12.22
C SER A 474 -29.12 -3.63 11.74
N THR A 475 -28.34 -3.68 10.68
CA THR A 475 -27.81 -2.49 9.99
C THR A 475 -28.28 -2.53 8.55
N ASN A 476 -28.97 -1.47 8.13
CA ASN A 476 -29.55 -1.33 6.81
C ASN A 476 -28.94 -0.10 6.13
N THR A 477 -28.27 -0.29 5.00
CA THR A 477 -27.70 0.78 4.20
C THR A 477 -28.42 0.87 2.87
N PHE A 478 -28.95 2.03 2.56
CA PHE A 478 -29.46 2.36 1.23
C PHE A 478 -28.44 3.22 0.52
N GLU A 479 -28.25 3.04 -0.76
CA GLU A 479 -27.32 3.84 -1.53
C GLU A 479 -27.95 4.22 -2.86
N VAL A 480 -27.87 5.51 -3.21
CA VAL A 480 -28.10 6.01 -4.54
C VAL A 480 -26.79 6.62 -5.03
N LEU A 481 -26.28 6.13 -6.14
CA LEU A 481 -25.06 6.61 -6.76
C LEU A 481 -25.36 7.00 -8.22
N ALA A 482 -24.88 8.17 -8.62
CA ALA A 482 -24.91 8.63 -10.00
C ALA A 482 -23.50 9.07 -10.41
N ASN A 483 -23.04 8.58 -11.55
CA ASN A 483 -21.78 8.97 -12.17
C ASN A 483 -22.06 9.45 -13.60
N TYR A 484 -21.68 10.68 -13.88
CA TYR A 484 -21.84 11.33 -15.18
C TYR A 484 -20.47 11.71 -15.73
N THR A 485 -20.06 11.06 -16.82
CA THR A 485 -18.87 11.42 -17.57
C THR A 485 -19.28 12.17 -18.82
N VAL A 486 -18.82 13.41 -18.92
CA VAL A 486 -19.21 14.36 -19.97
C VAL A 486 -17.97 14.86 -20.68
N PHE A 487 -17.83 14.55 -21.96
CA PHE A 487 -16.74 15.04 -22.78
C PHE A 487 -17.04 16.46 -23.28
N ASP A 488 -16.04 17.35 -23.15
CA ASP A 488 -16.24 18.79 -23.48
C ASP A 488 -16.47 19.00 -24.97
N TYR A 489 -15.88 18.18 -25.82
CA TYR A 489 -15.92 18.32 -27.29
C TYR A 489 -16.71 17.20 -27.99
N GLU A 490 -17.64 16.54 -27.30
CA GLU A 490 -18.49 15.48 -27.85
C GLU A 490 -19.21 15.88 -29.14
N THR A 491 -19.64 17.14 -29.25
CA THR A 491 -20.34 17.66 -30.45
C THR A 491 -19.45 17.85 -31.66
N ILE A 492 -18.13 17.88 -31.49
CA ILE A 492 -17.12 18.12 -32.53
C ILE A 492 -16.39 16.84 -32.86
N VAL A 493 -16.16 15.97 -31.86
CA VAL A 493 -15.40 14.72 -31.96
C VAL A 493 -16.37 13.53 -31.86
N PRO A 494 -16.82 12.96 -32.97
CA PRO A 494 -17.89 11.94 -32.97
C PRO A 494 -17.45 10.58 -32.38
N THR A 495 -16.16 10.38 -32.11
CA THR A 495 -15.61 9.15 -31.53
C THR A 495 -15.74 9.06 -30.02
N VAL A 496 -16.01 10.17 -29.34
CA VAL A 496 -16.23 10.22 -27.90
C VAL A 496 -17.70 10.48 -27.60
N GLN A 497 -18.22 9.80 -26.59
CA GLN A 497 -19.62 9.93 -26.19
C GLN A 497 -19.71 10.01 -24.67
N SER A 498 -20.45 11.00 -24.19
CA SER A 498 -20.77 11.12 -22.78
C SER A 498 -21.67 9.97 -22.33
N TYR A 499 -21.48 9.55 -21.09
CA TYR A 499 -22.24 8.42 -20.53
C TYR A 499 -22.62 8.68 -19.08
N SER A 500 -23.68 7.96 -18.67
CA SER A 500 -24.16 7.92 -17.30
C SER A 500 -24.11 6.51 -16.74
N TYR A 501 -23.90 6.45 -15.44
CA TYR A 501 -24.07 5.26 -14.62
C TYR A 501 -24.89 5.65 -13.39
N ARG A 502 -26.00 4.94 -13.14
CA ARG A 502 -26.85 5.14 -11.98
C ARG A 502 -27.04 3.83 -11.25
N GLN A 503 -26.98 3.86 -9.94
CA GLN A 503 -27.13 2.70 -9.10
C GLN A 503 -28.06 3.01 -7.94
N PHE A 504 -28.92 2.06 -7.62
CA PHE A 504 -29.54 1.92 -6.33
C PHE A 504 -29.01 0.63 -5.70
N ALA A 505 -28.57 0.70 -4.43
CA ALA A 505 -28.19 -0.47 -3.67
C ALA A 505 -28.88 -0.46 -2.30
N PHE A 506 -29.19 -1.65 -1.82
CA PHE A 506 -29.70 -1.90 -0.47
C PHE A 506 -28.91 -3.04 0.13
N LEU A 507 -28.35 -2.81 1.32
CA LEU A 507 -27.62 -3.81 2.09
C LEU A 507 -28.27 -3.94 3.47
N ASP A 508 -28.76 -5.12 3.78
CA ASP A 508 -29.15 -5.52 5.14
C ASP A 508 -28.11 -6.48 5.71
N SER A 509 -27.69 -6.21 6.93
CA SER A 509 -26.84 -7.09 7.73
C SER A 509 -27.48 -7.23 9.10
N THR A 510 -28.09 -8.38 9.35
CA THR A 510 -28.81 -8.66 10.59
C THR A 510 -28.17 -9.85 11.29
N SER A 511 -27.90 -9.69 12.60
CA SER A 511 -27.45 -10.76 13.49
C SER A 511 -28.41 -10.87 14.68
N TYR A 512 -28.86 -12.09 14.96
CA TYR A 512 -29.77 -12.39 16.06
C TYR A 512 -29.27 -13.57 16.88
N ASP A 513 -29.00 -13.34 18.15
CA ASP A 513 -28.64 -14.37 19.12
C ASP A 513 -29.92 -14.95 19.74
N MET A 514 -30.36 -16.09 19.21
CA MET A 514 -31.58 -16.78 19.70
C MET A 514 -31.42 -17.31 21.12
N THR A 515 -30.20 -17.73 21.44
CA THR A 515 -29.78 -18.18 22.79
C THR A 515 -28.33 -17.74 23.02
N SER A 516 -27.80 -17.96 24.22
CA SER A 516 -26.38 -17.73 24.51
C SER A 516 -25.39 -18.51 23.60
N HIS A 517 -25.88 -19.54 22.90
CA HIS A 517 -25.05 -20.41 22.07
C HIS A 517 -25.42 -20.39 20.59
N VAL A 518 -26.67 -20.07 20.27
CA VAL A 518 -27.16 -20.14 18.88
C VAL A 518 -27.54 -18.75 18.39
N GLY A 519 -26.96 -18.35 17.29
CA GLY A 519 -27.30 -17.13 16.56
C GLY A 519 -27.62 -17.40 15.09
N VAL A 520 -28.27 -16.45 14.47
CA VAL A 520 -28.59 -16.44 13.04
C VAL A 520 -28.05 -15.13 12.46
N ASP A 521 -27.27 -15.25 11.42
CA ASP A 521 -26.72 -14.11 10.66
C ASP A 521 -27.39 -14.09 9.28
N PHE A 522 -27.71 -12.90 8.82
CA PHE A 522 -28.43 -12.69 7.58
C PHE A 522 -27.81 -11.54 6.82
N LEU A 523 -27.47 -11.75 5.56
CA LEU A 523 -27.00 -10.72 4.65
C LEU A 523 -27.87 -10.72 3.40
N LEU A 524 -28.45 -9.56 3.07
CA LEU A 524 -29.13 -9.31 1.82
C LEU A 524 -28.50 -8.09 1.15
N HIS A 525 -28.02 -8.25 -0.08
CA HIS A 525 -27.51 -7.14 -0.90
C HIS A 525 -28.25 -7.13 -2.23
N LEU A 526 -29.05 -6.12 -2.45
CA LEU A 526 -29.71 -5.81 -3.72
C LEU A 526 -28.96 -4.66 -4.40
N ARG A 527 -28.66 -4.80 -5.69
CA ARG A 527 -28.07 -3.75 -6.49
C ARG A 527 -28.75 -3.68 -7.85
N LEU A 528 -29.27 -2.52 -8.18
CA LEU A 528 -29.92 -2.21 -9.43
C LEU A 528 -29.11 -1.10 -10.09
N TYR A 529 -28.60 -1.31 -11.31
CA TYR A 529 -27.83 -0.28 -11.96
C TYR A 529 -28.06 -0.22 -13.47
N GLU A 530 -27.87 0.98 -13.99
CA GLU A 530 -28.16 1.33 -15.35
C GLU A 530 -26.98 2.08 -15.95
N ARG A 531 -26.67 1.78 -17.20
CA ARG A 531 -25.66 2.48 -18.01
C ARG A 531 -26.31 2.99 -19.28
N GLY A 532 -25.94 4.19 -19.70
CA GLY A 532 -26.49 4.77 -20.93
C GLY A 532 -25.67 5.91 -21.49
N GLN A 533 -26.04 6.37 -22.66
CA GLN A 533 -25.54 7.60 -23.24
C GLN A 533 -26.18 8.78 -22.53
N LEU A 534 -25.44 9.87 -22.43
CA LEU A 534 -25.85 11.09 -21.76
C LEU A 534 -25.69 12.28 -22.69
N GLU A 535 -26.73 13.04 -22.86
CA GLU A 535 -26.69 14.39 -23.43
C GLU A 535 -26.80 15.42 -22.30
N TRP A 536 -25.66 15.84 -21.79
CA TRP A 536 -25.60 16.65 -20.57
C TRP A 536 -26.38 17.97 -20.66
N LYS A 537 -26.29 18.66 -21.79
CA LYS A 537 -26.95 19.97 -21.97
C LYS A 537 -28.48 19.89 -21.88
N ALA A 538 -29.05 18.81 -22.42
CA ALA A 538 -30.47 18.54 -22.35
C ALA A 538 -30.84 17.75 -21.08
N PHE A 539 -29.85 17.30 -20.32
CA PHE A 539 -29.99 16.35 -19.24
C PHE A 539 -30.84 15.12 -19.64
N ALA A 540 -30.62 14.69 -20.89
CA ALA A 540 -31.33 13.58 -21.48
C ALA A 540 -30.44 12.35 -21.47
N GLU A 541 -30.96 11.24 -20.96
CA GLU A 541 -30.28 9.98 -20.92
C GLU A 541 -30.95 8.98 -21.84
N ARG A 542 -30.11 8.20 -22.54
CA ARG A 542 -30.53 7.08 -23.36
C ARG A 542 -29.98 5.81 -22.75
N PRO A 543 -30.74 5.11 -21.91
CA PRO A 543 -30.30 3.87 -21.30
C PRO A 543 -29.94 2.83 -22.35
N GLN A 544 -28.85 2.09 -22.10
CA GLN A 544 -28.37 1.01 -23.00
C GLN A 544 -28.39 -0.34 -22.30
N GLN A 545 -28.01 -0.40 -21.03
CA GLN A 545 -27.90 -1.62 -20.25
C GLN A 545 -28.52 -1.41 -18.86
N TYR A 546 -29.17 -2.48 -18.38
CA TYR A 546 -29.70 -2.53 -17.01
C TYR A 546 -29.35 -3.87 -16.37
N PHE A 547 -28.99 -3.82 -15.08
CA PHE A 547 -28.57 -4.96 -14.30
C PHE A 547 -29.34 -5.01 -12.99
N GLU A 548 -29.72 -6.22 -12.61
CA GLU A 548 -30.29 -6.54 -11.31
C GLU A 548 -29.40 -7.57 -10.64
N GLU A 549 -28.90 -7.27 -9.46
CA GLU A 549 -28.07 -8.20 -8.69
C GLU A 549 -28.66 -8.39 -7.30
N VAL A 550 -28.74 -9.62 -6.88
CA VAL A 550 -29.20 -9.99 -5.54
C VAL A 550 -28.23 -11.00 -4.95
N THR A 551 -27.63 -10.65 -3.82
CA THR A 551 -26.92 -11.58 -2.95
C THR A 551 -27.72 -11.85 -1.71
N PHE A 552 -27.90 -13.12 -1.38
CA PHE A 552 -28.60 -13.58 -0.19
C PHE A 552 -27.73 -14.60 0.54
N SER A 553 -27.42 -14.36 1.82
CA SER A 553 -26.49 -15.21 2.57
C SER A 553 -26.94 -15.37 4.03
N PRO A 554 -27.85 -16.31 4.33
CA PRO A 554 -28.18 -16.69 5.69
C PRO A 554 -27.18 -17.68 6.27
N ALA A 555 -26.90 -17.59 7.57
CA ALA A 555 -26.08 -18.53 8.30
C ALA A 555 -26.61 -18.75 9.72
N VAL A 556 -26.44 -19.96 10.23
CA VAL A 556 -26.67 -20.30 11.64
C VAL A 556 -25.30 -20.39 12.30
N ARG A 557 -25.14 -19.70 13.40
CA ARG A 557 -23.93 -19.61 14.20
C ARG A 557 -24.12 -20.33 15.52
N TYR A 558 -23.16 -21.15 15.91
CA TYR A 558 -23.09 -21.82 17.20
C TYR A 558 -21.82 -21.41 17.94
N THR A 559 -21.96 -20.85 19.12
CA THR A 559 -20.88 -20.31 19.94
C THR A 559 -20.74 -21.11 21.22
N ILE A 560 -19.51 -21.57 21.51
CA ILE A 560 -19.18 -22.29 22.74
C ILE A 560 -18.16 -21.44 23.53
N GLU A 561 -18.58 -20.95 24.70
CA GLU A 561 -17.74 -20.21 25.66
C GLU A 561 -16.96 -19.04 25.02
N GLU A 562 -17.48 -18.42 23.99
CA GLU A 562 -16.79 -17.39 23.20
C GLU A 562 -15.44 -17.83 22.59
N LYS A 563 -15.09 -19.12 22.76
CA LYS A 563 -13.81 -19.70 22.28
C LYS A 563 -13.95 -20.38 20.93
N LEU A 564 -15.08 -21.01 20.68
CA LEU A 564 -15.34 -21.68 19.40
C LEU A 564 -16.64 -21.15 18.81
N ILE A 565 -16.53 -20.59 17.61
CA ILE A 565 -17.67 -20.13 16.82
C ILE A 565 -17.70 -20.95 15.54
N CYS A 566 -18.79 -21.69 15.34
CA CYS A 566 -19.03 -22.43 14.11
C CYS A 566 -20.24 -21.81 13.41
N ALA A 567 -20.15 -21.55 12.12
CA ALA A 567 -21.31 -21.14 11.35
C ALA A 567 -21.47 -22.01 10.10
N ALA A 568 -22.69 -22.30 9.76
CA ALA A 568 -23.09 -22.99 8.55
C ALA A 568 -24.19 -22.19 7.87
N GLY A 569 -24.05 -21.97 6.58
CA GLY A 569 -24.96 -21.12 5.84
C GLY A 569 -25.07 -21.52 4.38
N PHE A 570 -25.74 -20.67 3.67
CA PHE A 570 -25.96 -20.79 2.24
C PHE A 570 -25.80 -19.42 1.61
N ARG A 571 -25.17 -19.35 0.45
CA ARG A 571 -25.03 -18.12 -0.32
C ARG A 571 -25.67 -18.31 -1.68
N SER A 572 -26.44 -17.34 -2.13
CA SER A 572 -26.92 -17.25 -3.51
C SER A 572 -26.61 -15.87 -4.07
N PHE A 573 -26.28 -15.82 -5.33
CA PHE A 573 -26.08 -14.60 -6.11
C PHE A 573 -26.79 -14.77 -7.44
N VAL A 574 -27.60 -13.79 -7.79
CA VAL A 574 -28.31 -13.72 -9.07
C VAL A 574 -27.97 -12.41 -9.74
N GLN A 575 -27.60 -12.44 -11.00
CA GLN A 575 -27.44 -11.28 -11.86
C GLN A 575 -28.28 -11.46 -13.11
N ASN A 576 -29.24 -10.56 -13.34
CA ASN A 576 -29.99 -10.45 -14.58
C ASN A 576 -29.44 -9.28 -15.39
N ARG A 577 -29.18 -9.50 -16.66
CA ARG A 577 -28.69 -8.49 -17.61
C ARG A 577 -29.77 -8.23 -18.66
N TYR A 578 -29.97 -6.95 -18.95
CA TYR A 578 -30.93 -6.49 -19.94
C TYR A 578 -30.29 -5.45 -20.84
N LEU A 579 -30.63 -5.48 -22.12
CA LEU A 579 -30.37 -4.44 -23.10
C LEU A 579 -31.65 -3.63 -23.30
N TYR A 580 -31.51 -2.34 -23.65
CA TYR A 580 -32.62 -1.52 -24.03
C TYR A 580 -32.84 -1.58 -25.55
N ASP A 581 -34.07 -1.88 -25.98
CA ASP A 581 -34.57 -1.71 -27.34
C ASP A 581 -35.66 -0.62 -27.30
N GLY A 582 -35.28 0.61 -27.64
CA GLY A 582 -36.08 1.78 -27.36
C GLY A 582 -36.29 1.99 -25.86
N ALA A 583 -37.54 1.95 -25.41
CA ALA A 583 -37.90 2.03 -23.98
C ALA A 583 -38.08 0.65 -23.32
N ALA A 584 -38.05 -0.44 -24.07
CA ALA A 584 -38.27 -1.79 -23.56
C ALA A 584 -36.94 -2.43 -23.10
N ARG A 585 -36.99 -3.17 -21.97
CA ARG A 585 -35.89 -3.98 -21.49
C ARG A 585 -36.00 -5.37 -22.07
N VAL A 586 -35.00 -5.81 -22.80
CA VAL A 586 -34.90 -7.15 -23.40
C VAL A 586 -33.83 -7.94 -22.64
N ALA A 587 -34.16 -9.14 -22.17
CA ALA A 587 -33.21 -9.98 -21.45
C ALA A 587 -31.99 -10.35 -22.33
N ASP A 588 -30.80 -10.09 -21.83
CA ASP A 588 -29.50 -10.35 -22.49
C ASP A 588 -28.77 -11.54 -21.87
N GLY A 589 -29.02 -11.85 -20.63
CA GLY A 589 -28.42 -12.98 -19.94
C GLY A 589 -28.74 -13.03 -18.46
N ASN A 590 -28.49 -14.20 -17.89
CA ASN A 590 -28.63 -14.45 -16.47
C ASN A 590 -27.41 -15.21 -15.97
N PHE A 591 -26.89 -14.79 -14.83
CA PHE A 591 -25.87 -15.51 -14.07
C PHE A 591 -26.44 -15.84 -12.68
N PHE A 592 -26.34 -17.10 -12.31
CA PHE A 592 -26.78 -17.59 -11.01
C PHE A 592 -25.67 -18.39 -10.35
N SER A 593 -25.30 -18.01 -9.13
CA SER A 593 -24.33 -18.73 -8.29
C SER A 593 -24.97 -19.06 -6.94
N TYR A 594 -24.82 -20.28 -6.47
CA TYR A 594 -25.35 -20.70 -5.18
C TYR A 594 -24.53 -21.82 -4.56
N GLY A 595 -24.58 -21.92 -3.23
CA GLY A 595 -23.98 -23.04 -2.54
C GLY A 595 -23.80 -22.86 -1.05
N PRO A 596 -23.38 -23.93 -0.35
CA PRO A 596 -23.15 -23.91 1.07
C PRO A 596 -21.94 -23.10 1.46
N THR A 597 -22.01 -22.45 2.63
CA THR A 597 -20.90 -21.75 3.27
C THR A 597 -20.70 -22.32 4.67
N THR A 598 -19.46 -22.31 5.14
CA THR A 598 -19.12 -22.70 6.51
C THR A 598 -18.01 -21.84 7.03
N SER A 599 -18.03 -21.53 8.33
CA SER A 599 -16.91 -20.88 9.01
C SER A 599 -16.70 -21.48 10.39
N ILE A 600 -15.45 -21.54 10.81
CA ILE A 600 -15.04 -21.97 12.14
C ILE A 600 -14.02 -20.95 12.64
N VAL A 601 -14.29 -20.36 13.80
CA VAL A 601 -13.34 -19.49 14.50
C VAL A 601 -13.06 -20.11 15.85
N LEU A 602 -11.82 -20.44 16.12
CA LEU A 602 -11.33 -20.97 17.39
C LEU A 602 -10.40 -19.95 18.02
N ILE A 603 -10.70 -19.53 19.24
CA ILE A 603 -9.90 -18.62 20.05
C ILE A 603 -9.37 -19.39 21.25
N VAL A 604 -8.07 -19.53 21.34
CA VAL A 604 -7.39 -20.23 22.45
C VAL A 604 -6.54 -19.22 23.20
N PRO A 605 -6.92 -18.85 24.44
CA PRO A 605 -6.06 -17.99 25.26
C PRO A 605 -4.69 -18.66 25.55
N PRO A 606 -3.58 -17.90 25.62
CA PRO A 606 -3.52 -16.45 25.72
C PRO A 606 -3.33 -15.68 24.38
N GLY A 607 -3.61 -16.18 23.22
CA GLY A 607 -3.44 -15.33 22.03
C GLY A 607 -3.53 -16.05 20.69
N TRP A 608 -4.07 -17.28 20.67
CA TRP A 608 -4.24 -18.00 19.42
C TRP A 608 -5.64 -17.81 18.83
N LYS A 609 -5.70 -17.52 17.56
CA LYS A 609 -6.94 -17.48 16.77
C LYS A 609 -6.73 -18.32 15.50
N LEU A 610 -7.60 -19.30 15.30
CA LEU A 610 -7.73 -20.05 14.07
C LEU A 610 -9.06 -19.69 13.41
N GLU A 611 -9.04 -19.38 12.14
CA GLU A 611 -10.23 -19.10 11.36
C GLU A 611 -10.19 -19.91 10.07
N ILE A 612 -11.30 -20.61 9.79
CA ILE A 612 -11.49 -21.41 8.58
C ILE A 612 -12.82 -20.99 7.98
N GLN A 613 -12.81 -20.58 6.72
CA GLN A 613 -14.00 -20.29 5.94
C GLN A 613 -13.95 -21.13 4.68
N GLY A 614 -15.06 -21.75 4.35
CA GLY A 614 -15.19 -22.55 3.15
C GLY A 614 -16.53 -22.32 2.49
N TRP A 615 -16.55 -22.30 1.17
CA TRP A 615 -17.79 -22.27 0.41
C TRP A 615 -17.64 -22.99 -0.90
N LYS A 616 -18.72 -23.60 -1.34
CA LYS A 616 -18.80 -24.23 -2.64
C LYS A 616 -19.87 -23.53 -3.44
N GLU A 617 -19.53 -23.10 -4.64
CA GLU A 617 -20.46 -22.44 -5.55
C GLU A 617 -20.75 -23.32 -6.76
N PHE A 618 -22.02 -23.38 -7.11
CA PHE A 618 -22.51 -23.92 -8.37
C PHE A 618 -22.92 -22.73 -9.22
N GLN A 619 -22.16 -22.48 -10.28
CA GLN A 619 -22.34 -21.33 -11.15
C GLN A 619 -23.03 -21.77 -12.43
N ARG A 620 -24.08 -21.06 -12.80
CA ARG A 620 -24.84 -21.27 -14.03
C ARG A 620 -24.95 -19.94 -14.77
N GLU A 621 -24.56 -19.92 -16.00
CA GLU A 621 -24.73 -18.81 -16.93
C GLU A 621 -25.61 -19.26 -18.10
N THR A 622 -26.31 -18.31 -18.73
CA THR A 622 -27.15 -18.59 -19.90
C THR A 622 -26.33 -19.30 -20.97
N ASN A 623 -26.82 -20.45 -21.43
CA ASN A 623 -26.19 -21.31 -22.46
C ASN A 623 -24.81 -21.89 -22.10
N GLN A 624 -24.42 -21.90 -20.81
CA GLN A 624 -23.19 -22.53 -20.34
C GLN A 624 -23.50 -23.74 -19.44
N PRO A 625 -22.62 -24.75 -19.42
CA PRO A 625 -22.76 -25.86 -18.48
C PRO A 625 -22.52 -25.38 -17.04
N ILE A 626 -23.15 -26.05 -16.08
CA ILE A 626 -22.94 -25.74 -14.66
C ILE A 626 -21.48 -26.00 -14.30
N ARG A 627 -20.82 -24.97 -13.79
CA ARG A 627 -19.48 -25.02 -13.24
C ARG A 627 -19.54 -25.07 -11.71
N SER A 628 -18.77 -25.95 -11.09
CA SER A 628 -18.64 -25.95 -9.63
C SER A 628 -17.28 -25.44 -9.22
N VAL A 629 -17.26 -24.54 -8.24
CA VAL A 629 -16.08 -23.92 -7.69
C VAL A 629 -16.05 -24.14 -6.19
N SER A 630 -14.93 -24.59 -5.64
CA SER A 630 -14.74 -24.73 -4.20
C SER A 630 -13.68 -23.74 -3.76
N ASN A 631 -14.03 -22.93 -2.78
CA ASN A 631 -13.17 -21.92 -2.19
C ASN A 631 -12.95 -22.23 -0.72
N ILE A 632 -11.77 -21.96 -0.22
CA ILE A 632 -11.43 -22.10 1.20
C ILE A 632 -10.44 -21.00 1.58
N MET A 633 -10.66 -20.42 2.73
CA MET A 633 -9.73 -19.52 3.40
C MET A 633 -9.45 -20.06 4.79
N MET A 634 -8.19 -20.15 5.14
CA MET A 634 -7.74 -20.55 6.47
C MET A 634 -6.73 -19.52 6.96
N SER A 635 -6.89 -19.06 8.18
CA SER A 635 -5.89 -18.21 8.84
C SER A 635 -5.68 -18.69 10.27
N ALA A 636 -4.43 -18.72 10.68
CA ALA A 636 -4.06 -18.92 12.07
C ALA A 636 -3.16 -17.77 12.50
N LYS A 637 -3.44 -17.19 13.65
CA LYS A 637 -2.67 -16.11 14.24
C LYS A 637 -2.37 -16.45 15.69
N ALA A 638 -1.12 -16.26 16.10
CA ALA A 638 -0.69 -16.39 17.48
C ALA A 638 -0.05 -15.08 17.93
N ASN A 639 -0.43 -14.60 19.11
CA ASN A 639 0.21 -13.49 19.81
C ASN A 639 0.74 -14.07 21.13
N PHE A 640 2.02 -13.88 21.48
CA PHE A 640 2.66 -14.44 22.68
C PHE A 640 3.68 -13.49 23.30
#